data_78bde4da5b6c8d896c91f44b5b9e78db
#
_entry.id   78bde4da5b6c8d896c91f44b5b9e78db
#
_cell.length_a   1.000
_cell.length_b   1.000
_cell.length_c   1.000
_cell.angle_alpha   90.00
_cell.angle_beta   90.00
_cell.angle_gamma   90.00
#
_symmetry.space_group_name_H-M   'P 1'
#
loop_
_entity.id
_entity.type
_entity.pdbx_description
1 polymer ?
#
loop_
_entity_poly.entity_id
_entity_poly.type
_entity_poly.pdbx_seq_one_letter_code
_entity_poly.pdbx_strand_id
1 'polypeptide(L)'
;MIRFSPCGSRRASLRLLLLLAVSNTAMATGTAGTAVDAARLAAAGTETANWIQHGRTQDEQRYSPLSQISGDNVEDLGLAWYLDLGTKRGLEGTPLVVDGVMYFTGEWSKAYAVDARSGKLLWENDLNVDRDRGQYGCCDIVNRGMAMWNGKVYVGTFDGRLVALDAATGEVVWDTLTVDLSRPYTITGAPRVVKGKVLIGNGGAELGVRGYVSAYDAETGEMAWRFYTVPGDPSKPFESPILEKAAVTWDPSGKYWEVGGGGTVWDSMAYDPELDLLYIGVGNGSPWNKWIRSPAGGDNLFLSSIVALRPETGEYVWHYQTTPGDGWDYTATQHMVLADLEIEGQTRKVIMQAPKNGFFYVLDRASGELLSAENYVHVSWAERIDLTTGRPVETDNSYKTSPVYQFPSPMGGHNWQPMCFHPGTGYVYIPARELAMIFRQDETFEYNPKFWNVGMDVMKDLTVPAWLDRELVKKVGAATAQGFLLAWDPVKQEEVWRHNSETPWNSGALCAGEDLVFEGTGRGYLDAYDARTGERLWHYDVQQGVIGSPITYTVDGEQYVSVLVGWGGAFGMSFGFSSNTRESPSTEGRLMTFKLGGDTQLPPVDRPRRLPEPPADTATSEQIDKGNQLYHKYCVYCHGPGGISHPNLADLRYMSAETHQMFDAIVLGGAQRERGMPAFSDTLNAEESAAIHAYLTRVGHRTLKAEQSRDSTWTSVKHWFYGVLAAVADWGVRMIAWFKSAAG
;
A
#
# COMPACT_ATOMS: atom_id res chain seq x y z
N MET A 1 34.97 -70.80 46.25
CA MET A 1 34.81 -71.84 47.30
C MET A 1 33.88 -71.33 48.35
N ILE A 2 32.77 -72.10 48.53
CA ILE A 2 32.12 -72.41 49.80
C ILE A 2 31.41 -71.21 50.49
N ARG A 3 30.22 -71.25 50.85
CA ARG A 3 28.99 -72.04 51.05
C ARG A 3 27.99 -71.17 51.84
N PHE A 4 26.76 -71.15 51.43
CA PHE A 4 25.46 -71.43 52.09
C PHE A 4 25.19 -70.94 53.53
N SER A 5 24.19 -70.14 53.72
CA SER A 5 22.75 -70.31 54.10
C SER A 5 22.50 -70.45 55.61
N PRO A 6 21.25 -70.36 56.10
CA PRO A 6 20.04 -69.50 55.80
C PRO A 6 19.31 -68.98 57.10
N CYS A 7 18.15 -68.40 56.85
CA CYS A 7 16.95 -68.44 57.70
C CYS A 7 16.70 -67.34 58.78
N GLY A 8 15.51 -66.76 58.65
CA GLY A 8 14.88 -66.03 59.74
C GLY A 8 13.75 -65.09 59.26
N SER A 9 12.57 -65.69 59.07
CA SER A 9 11.33 -65.02 58.78
C SER A 9 10.86 -64.08 59.90
N ARG A 10 10.48 -62.83 59.55
CA ARG A 10 9.38 -62.13 60.25
C ARG A 10 8.64 -61.25 59.29
N ARG A 11 7.35 -61.51 59.13
CA ARG A 11 6.35 -60.75 58.39
C ARG A 11 6.14 -59.43 59.10
N ALA A 12 6.38 -58.28 58.39
CA ALA A 12 5.87 -56.98 58.76
C ALA A 12 5.07 -56.47 57.55
N SER A 13 3.77 -56.38 57.73
CA SER A 13 2.86 -55.83 56.71
C SER A 13 3.03 -54.30 56.63
N LEU A 14 3.67 -53.83 55.55
CA LEU A 14 3.78 -52.43 55.25
C LEU A 14 2.71 -52.06 54.24
N ARG A 15 1.66 -51.35 54.68
CA ARG A 15 0.65 -50.77 53.80
C ARG A 15 1.33 -49.66 52.98
N LEU A 16 1.50 -49.87 51.70
CA LEU A 16 1.97 -48.90 50.75
C LEU A 16 0.78 -48.02 50.35
N LEU A 17 0.75 -46.78 50.87
CA LEU A 17 -0.13 -45.72 50.34
C LEU A 17 0.46 -45.26 49.01
N LEU A 18 -0.15 -45.64 47.90
CA LEU A 18 0.07 -45.04 46.58
C LEU A 18 -0.59 -43.63 46.60
N LEU A 19 0.19 -42.58 46.79
CA LEU A 19 -0.17 -41.22 46.41
C LEU A 19 -0.07 -41.13 44.87
N LEU A 20 -1.19 -41.28 44.19
CA LEU A 20 -1.33 -40.84 42.80
C LEU A 20 -1.23 -39.31 42.78
N ALA A 21 -0.06 -38.78 42.47
CA ALA A 21 0.10 -37.41 42.01
C ALA A 21 -0.52 -37.33 40.62
N VAL A 22 -1.77 -36.90 40.55
CA VAL A 22 -2.39 -36.49 39.27
C VAL A 22 -1.71 -35.16 38.93
N SER A 23 -0.69 -35.25 38.06
CA SER A 23 -0.17 -34.11 37.36
C SER A 23 -1.26 -33.64 36.40
N ASN A 24 -2.05 -32.65 36.81
CA ASN A 24 -2.83 -31.85 35.89
C ASN A 24 -1.86 -31.05 35.00
N THR A 25 -1.30 -31.69 33.97
CA THR A 25 -0.91 -30.97 32.76
C THR A 25 -2.20 -30.49 32.16
N ALA A 26 -2.58 -29.26 32.44
CA ALA A 26 -3.47 -28.51 31.61
C ALA A 26 -2.77 -28.42 30.24
N MET A 27 -3.00 -29.40 29.37
CA MET A 27 -2.89 -29.15 27.94
C MET A 27 -3.87 -28.01 27.72
N ALA A 28 -3.34 -26.84 27.36
CA ALA A 28 -4.12 -25.85 26.68
C ALA A 28 -4.69 -26.56 25.43
N THR A 29 -5.92 -27.03 25.54
CA THR A 29 -6.71 -27.36 24.37
C THR A 29 -6.92 -26.01 23.69
N GLY A 30 -5.99 -25.67 22.77
CA GLY A 30 -6.33 -24.71 21.74
C GLY A 30 -7.64 -25.21 21.15
N THR A 31 -8.71 -24.51 21.45
CA THR A 31 -9.96 -24.68 20.72
C THR A 31 -9.57 -24.51 19.27
N ALA A 32 -9.66 -25.59 18.48
CA ALA A 32 -9.61 -25.48 17.03
C ALA A 32 -10.70 -24.44 16.70
N GLY A 33 -10.28 -23.22 16.33
CA GLY A 33 -11.19 -22.13 16.00
C GLY A 33 -12.15 -22.66 14.96
N THR A 34 -13.42 -22.34 15.11
CA THR A 34 -14.43 -22.75 14.14
C THR A 34 -13.96 -22.34 12.76
N ALA A 35 -13.91 -23.28 11.81
CA ALA A 35 -13.37 -23.02 10.48
C ALA A 35 -14.08 -21.81 9.84
N VAL A 36 -13.32 -20.88 9.25
CA VAL A 36 -13.87 -19.78 8.46
C VAL A 36 -14.26 -20.37 7.12
N ASP A 37 -15.53 -20.76 6.98
CA ASP A 37 -16.13 -21.30 5.76
C ASP A 37 -17.06 -20.28 5.07
N ALA A 38 -17.71 -20.68 3.99
CA ALA A 38 -18.62 -19.80 3.25
C ALA A 38 -19.79 -19.29 4.11
N ALA A 39 -20.31 -20.10 5.02
CA ALA A 39 -21.41 -19.71 5.89
C ALA A 39 -20.96 -18.66 6.90
N ARG A 40 -19.78 -18.82 7.49
CA ARG A 40 -19.19 -17.86 8.43
C ARG A 40 -18.80 -16.54 7.74
N LEU A 41 -18.24 -16.61 6.50
CA LEU A 41 -17.96 -15.40 5.71
C LEU A 41 -19.24 -14.62 5.38
N ALA A 42 -20.30 -15.31 5.02
CA ALA A 42 -21.62 -14.69 4.76
C ALA A 42 -22.25 -14.08 6.04
N ALA A 43 -21.98 -14.66 7.21
CA ALA A 43 -22.46 -14.19 8.50
C ALA A 43 -21.56 -13.13 9.15
N ALA A 44 -20.45 -12.72 8.52
CA ALA A 44 -19.45 -11.80 9.08
C ALA A 44 -20.06 -10.48 9.59
N GLY A 45 -21.13 -10.00 8.96
CA GLY A 45 -21.86 -8.80 9.40
C GLY A 45 -22.42 -8.90 10.82
N THR A 46 -22.84 -10.10 11.25
CA THR A 46 -23.37 -10.38 12.59
C THR A 46 -22.32 -10.88 13.57
N GLU A 47 -21.16 -11.28 13.07
CA GLU A 47 -20.02 -11.75 13.87
C GLU A 47 -19.15 -10.56 14.28
N THR A 48 -19.60 -9.80 15.27
CA THR A 48 -18.99 -8.51 15.64
C THR A 48 -17.64 -8.64 16.34
N ALA A 49 -17.39 -9.78 17.03
CA ALA A 49 -16.17 -10.00 17.80
C ALA A 49 -14.90 -10.14 16.94
N ASN A 50 -15.04 -10.47 15.67
CA ASN A 50 -13.94 -10.81 14.78
C ASN A 50 -13.81 -9.83 13.60
N TRP A 51 -12.64 -9.85 12.96
CA TRP A 51 -12.33 -9.17 11.70
C TRP A 51 -11.81 -10.19 10.70
N ILE A 52 -12.71 -10.97 10.07
CA ILE A 52 -12.35 -12.21 9.36
C ILE A 52 -11.99 -12.03 7.88
N GLN A 53 -12.17 -10.83 7.33
CA GLN A 53 -11.87 -10.47 5.95
C GLN A 53 -11.18 -9.10 5.90
N HIS A 54 -10.55 -8.75 4.78
CA HIS A 54 -9.85 -7.49 4.60
C HIS A 54 -10.73 -6.28 4.91
N GLY A 55 -11.95 -6.21 4.36
CA GLY A 55 -12.95 -5.18 4.64
C GLY A 55 -13.89 -5.51 5.79
N ARG A 56 -13.59 -6.49 6.63
CA ARG A 56 -14.42 -7.11 7.68
C ARG A 56 -15.52 -8.01 7.12
N THR A 57 -16.23 -7.56 6.11
CA THR A 57 -17.36 -8.22 5.42
C THR A 57 -17.10 -8.30 3.92
N GLN A 58 -17.88 -9.08 3.18
CA GLN A 58 -17.69 -9.27 1.71
C GLN A 58 -18.00 -8.01 0.90
N ASP A 59 -18.78 -7.09 1.47
CA ASP A 59 -19.10 -5.78 0.91
C ASP A 59 -17.99 -4.73 1.09
N GLU A 60 -16.88 -5.11 1.79
CA GLU A 60 -15.68 -4.28 1.98
C GLU A 60 -15.96 -2.92 2.65
N GLN A 61 -17.02 -2.79 3.47
CA GLN A 61 -17.38 -1.50 4.09
C GLN A 61 -16.41 -1.01 5.16
N ARG A 62 -15.59 -1.89 5.74
CA ARG A 62 -14.68 -1.55 6.86
C ARG A 62 -15.39 -0.87 8.02
N TYR A 63 -16.63 -1.28 8.26
CA TYR A 63 -17.46 -0.83 9.36
C TYR A 63 -17.60 -1.93 10.40
N SER A 64 -17.44 -1.59 11.68
CA SER A 64 -17.74 -2.48 12.81
C SER A 64 -18.83 -1.86 13.67
N PRO A 65 -19.90 -2.60 13.99
CA PRO A 65 -20.96 -2.12 14.88
C PRO A 65 -20.58 -2.14 16.37
N LEU A 66 -19.35 -2.50 16.73
CA LEU A 66 -18.86 -2.47 18.09
C LEU A 66 -18.87 -1.03 18.62
N SER A 67 -19.50 -0.83 19.78
CA SER A 67 -19.78 0.49 20.37
C SER A 67 -19.34 0.62 21.83
N GLN A 68 -18.53 -0.29 22.36
CA GLN A 68 -17.94 -0.13 23.68
C GLN A 68 -16.96 1.05 23.73
N ILE A 69 -16.23 1.27 22.63
CA ILE A 69 -15.49 2.52 22.37
C ILE A 69 -16.41 3.41 21.55
N SER A 70 -16.68 4.62 22.02
CA SER A 70 -17.61 5.59 21.44
C SER A 70 -17.05 7.00 21.55
N GLY A 71 -17.70 8.00 20.93
CA GLY A 71 -17.32 9.39 21.05
C GLY A 71 -17.31 9.92 22.49
N ASP A 72 -18.13 9.35 23.37
CA ASP A 72 -18.22 9.76 24.77
C ASP A 72 -17.05 9.30 25.66
N ASN A 73 -16.27 8.28 25.21
CA ASN A 73 -15.21 7.68 26.03
C ASN A 73 -13.89 7.40 25.29
N VAL A 74 -13.80 7.74 24.00
CA VAL A 74 -12.61 7.48 23.20
C VAL A 74 -11.36 8.23 23.75
N GLU A 75 -11.54 9.29 24.50
CA GLU A 75 -10.44 10.01 25.19
C GLU A 75 -9.70 9.12 26.20
N ASP A 76 -10.35 8.10 26.76
CA ASP A 76 -9.76 7.12 27.68
C ASP A 76 -9.04 5.97 26.96
N LEU A 77 -9.01 5.98 25.61
CA LEU A 77 -8.33 4.94 24.83
C LEU A 77 -6.82 5.05 25.00
N GLY A 78 -6.20 3.98 25.48
CA GLY A 78 -4.76 3.92 25.71
C GLY A 78 -4.13 2.66 25.13
N LEU A 79 -2.81 2.64 25.03
CA LEU A 79 -2.05 1.50 24.52
C LEU A 79 -2.19 0.29 25.46
N ALA A 80 -2.72 -0.82 24.95
CA ALA A 80 -2.82 -2.08 25.67
C ALA A 80 -1.51 -2.87 25.57
N TRP A 81 -0.99 -3.02 24.38
CA TRP A 81 0.27 -3.70 24.10
C TRP A 81 0.82 -3.30 22.72
N TYR A 82 2.08 -3.61 22.48
CA TYR A 82 2.71 -3.51 21.17
C TYR A 82 3.68 -4.66 20.93
N LEU A 83 3.98 -4.94 19.66
CA LEU A 83 4.98 -5.91 19.21
C LEU A 83 5.91 -5.23 18.20
N ASP A 84 7.20 -5.16 18.52
CA ASP A 84 8.23 -4.73 17.57
C ASP A 84 8.49 -5.83 16.53
N LEU A 85 8.49 -5.46 15.22
CA LEU A 85 8.61 -6.42 14.12
C LEU A 85 10.02 -6.49 13.52
N GLY A 86 10.98 -5.76 14.08
CA GLY A 86 12.39 -5.78 13.65
C GLY A 86 12.63 -5.21 12.25
N THR A 87 11.65 -4.51 11.68
CA THR A 87 11.74 -3.93 10.35
C THR A 87 11.71 -2.41 10.34
N LYS A 88 12.29 -1.81 9.30
CA LYS A 88 12.17 -0.36 9.00
C LYS A 88 11.41 -0.09 7.71
N ARG A 89 10.86 -1.13 7.10
CA ARG A 89 10.08 -1.03 5.86
C ARG A 89 8.63 -0.61 6.15
N GLY A 90 7.94 -0.17 5.12
CA GLY A 90 6.52 0.16 5.20
C GLY A 90 5.66 -1.05 5.58
N LEU A 91 4.72 -0.84 6.48
CA LEU A 91 3.74 -1.84 6.92
C LEU A 91 2.36 -1.43 6.40
N GLU A 92 1.91 -2.04 5.30
CA GLU A 92 0.66 -1.71 4.60
C GLU A 92 -0.49 -2.67 4.94
N GLY A 93 -0.22 -3.71 5.73
CA GLY A 93 -1.17 -4.79 5.98
C GLY A 93 -2.41 -4.36 6.77
N THR A 94 -3.54 -5.01 6.45
CA THR A 94 -4.72 -5.05 7.30
C THR A 94 -4.69 -6.36 8.09
N PRO A 95 -4.64 -6.33 9.43
CA PRO A 95 -4.71 -7.56 10.22
C PRO A 95 -6.09 -8.23 10.12
N LEU A 96 -6.13 -9.56 10.28
CA LEU A 96 -7.35 -10.34 10.49
C LEU A 96 -7.39 -10.80 11.94
N VAL A 97 -8.59 -10.85 12.55
CA VAL A 97 -8.78 -11.42 13.88
C VAL A 97 -9.84 -12.49 13.80
N VAL A 98 -9.48 -13.71 14.23
CA VAL A 98 -10.35 -14.87 14.24
C VAL A 98 -10.19 -15.62 15.57
N ASP A 99 -11.27 -15.67 16.34
CA ASP A 99 -11.35 -16.42 17.60
C ASP A 99 -10.20 -16.14 18.57
N GLY A 100 -9.84 -14.84 18.71
CA GLY A 100 -8.79 -14.36 19.61
C GLY A 100 -7.37 -14.49 19.09
N VAL A 101 -7.17 -14.92 17.84
CA VAL A 101 -5.86 -14.90 17.17
C VAL A 101 -5.85 -13.84 16.08
N MET A 102 -4.81 -13.01 16.08
CA MET A 102 -4.60 -12.00 15.05
C MET A 102 -3.53 -12.47 14.06
N TYR A 103 -3.85 -12.39 12.76
CA TYR A 103 -2.99 -12.77 11.64
C TYR A 103 -2.67 -11.53 10.81
N PHE A 104 -1.41 -11.34 10.42
CA PHE A 104 -1.00 -10.20 9.60
C PHE A 104 0.27 -10.50 8.81
N THR A 105 0.57 -9.63 7.86
CA THR A 105 1.79 -9.69 7.05
C THR A 105 2.69 -8.49 7.30
N GLY A 106 3.99 -8.70 7.19
CA GLY A 106 5.03 -7.67 7.20
C GLY A 106 5.73 -7.54 5.83
N GLU A 107 6.86 -6.87 5.83
CA GLU A 107 7.74 -6.77 4.66
C GLU A 107 8.22 -8.14 4.19
N TRP A 108 8.59 -8.24 2.92
CA TRP A 108 9.01 -9.50 2.31
C TRP A 108 7.94 -10.60 2.41
N SER A 109 6.68 -10.21 2.59
CA SER A 109 5.55 -11.13 2.76
C SER A 109 5.68 -12.07 3.96
N LYS A 110 6.46 -11.72 4.98
CA LYS A 110 6.48 -12.45 6.24
C LYS A 110 5.09 -12.54 6.83
N ALA A 111 4.74 -13.69 7.36
CA ALA A 111 3.44 -13.95 7.96
C ALA A 111 3.58 -14.14 9.47
N TYR A 112 2.61 -13.63 10.22
CA TYR A 112 2.61 -13.64 11.68
C TYR A 112 1.25 -14.06 12.23
N ALA A 113 1.26 -14.74 13.38
CA ALA A 113 0.09 -14.88 14.24
C ALA A 113 0.44 -14.49 15.67
N VAL A 114 -0.45 -13.73 16.31
CA VAL A 114 -0.31 -13.32 17.71
C VAL A 114 -1.61 -13.56 18.45
N ASP A 115 -1.51 -13.76 19.75
CA ASP A 115 -2.65 -13.70 20.66
C ASP A 115 -3.21 -12.27 20.65
N ALA A 116 -4.44 -12.09 20.21
CA ALA A 116 -5.02 -10.77 19.96
C ALA A 116 -5.27 -9.95 21.24
N ARG A 117 -5.30 -10.60 22.43
CA ARG A 117 -5.46 -9.95 23.71
C ARG A 117 -4.15 -9.40 24.28
N SER A 118 -3.05 -10.16 24.08
CA SER A 118 -1.78 -9.89 24.77
C SER A 118 -0.64 -9.48 23.86
N GLY A 119 -0.79 -9.62 22.53
CA GLY A 119 0.28 -9.39 21.57
C GLY A 119 1.38 -10.47 21.57
N LYS A 120 1.19 -11.58 22.33
CA LYS A 120 2.17 -12.66 22.36
C LYS A 120 2.29 -13.31 21.00
N LEU A 121 3.50 -13.35 20.45
CA LEU A 121 3.79 -14.05 19.21
C LEU A 121 3.51 -15.55 19.37
N LEU A 122 2.65 -16.10 18.52
CA LEU A 122 2.32 -17.52 18.44
C LEU A 122 3.21 -18.22 17.43
N TRP A 123 3.32 -17.64 16.22
CA TRP A 123 4.25 -18.07 15.18
C TRP A 123 4.60 -16.93 14.22
N GLU A 124 5.74 -17.05 13.59
CA GLU A 124 6.25 -16.22 12.49
C GLU A 124 6.76 -17.14 11.39
N ASN A 125 6.49 -16.81 10.12
CA ASN A 125 7.05 -17.52 8.98
C ASN A 125 7.64 -16.51 7.98
N ASP A 126 8.97 -16.61 7.77
CA ASP A 126 9.62 -15.96 6.62
C ASP A 126 9.46 -16.88 5.42
N LEU A 127 8.60 -16.51 4.48
CA LEU A 127 8.27 -17.32 3.31
C LEU A 127 9.42 -17.44 2.29
N ASN A 128 10.63 -17.04 2.67
CA ASN A 128 11.86 -17.15 1.87
C ASN A 128 11.69 -16.52 0.48
N VAL A 129 11.11 -15.34 0.43
CA VAL A 129 10.94 -14.57 -0.80
C VAL A 129 12.31 -14.32 -1.43
N ASP A 130 12.44 -14.54 -2.74
CA ASP A 130 13.67 -14.27 -3.47
C ASP A 130 14.03 -12.77 -3.37
N ARG A 131 15.14 -12.49 -2.66
CA ARG A 131 15.60 -11.11 -2.38
C ARG A 131 16.03 -10.36 -3.64
N ASP A 132 16.41 -11.06 -4.72
CA ASP A 132 16.72 -10.44 -6.01
C ASP A 132 15.51 -9.79 -6.65
N ARG A 133 14.30 -10.26 -6.33
CA ARG A 133 13.06 -9.67 -6.82
C ARG A 133 12.79 -8.28 -6.22
N GLY A 134 13.47 -7.89 -5.13
CA GLY A 134 13.34 -6.57 -4.51
C GLY A 134 13.59 -5.40 -5.47
N GLN A 135 14.41 -5.59 -6.52
CA GLN A 135 14.63 -4.59 -7.56
C GLN A 135 13.37 -4.26 -8.38
N TYR A 136 12.38 -5.14 -8.38
CA TYR A 136 11.11 -4.98 -9.09
C TYR A 136 10.01 -4.33 -8.25
N GLY A 137 10.34 -3.91 -7.03
CA GLY A 137 9.43 -3.19 -6.16
C GLY A 137 9.25 -1.75 -6.59
N CYS A 138 8.21 -1.43 -7.40
CA CYS A 138 7.88 -0.03 -7.70
C CYS A 138 7.58 0.78 -6.44
N CYS A 139 7.07 0.11 -5.42
CA CYS A 139 6.41 0.71 -4.27
C CYS A 139 6.88 0.10 -2.95
N ASP A 140 8.14 -0.32 -2.86
CA ASP A 140 8.72 -1.07 -1.75
C ASP A 140 8.29 -2.55 -1.73
N ILE A 141 8.87 -3.32 -0.83
CA ILE A 141 8.63 -4.76 -0.63
C ILE A 141 7.49 -5.01 0.37
N VAL A 142 6.41 -4.29 0.22
CA VAL A 142 5.24 -4.28 1.10
C VAL A 142 4.31 -5.47 0.85
N ASN A 143 3.43 -5.74 1.82
CA ASN A 143 2.33 -6.68 1.68
C ASN A 143 1.09 -6.13 2.40
N ARG A 144 -0.10 -6.21 1.77
CA ARG A 144 -1.33 -5.59 2.26
C ARG A 144 -2.22 -6.50 3.08
N GLY A 145 -1.80 -7.74 3.30
CA GLY A 145 -2.51 -8.66 4.19
C GLY A 145 -2.69 -10.07 3.63
N MET A 146 -3.51 -10.82 4.30
CA MET A 146 -3.80 -12.22 4.00
C MET A 146 -5.30 -12.49 3.98
N ALA A 147 -5.69 -13.66 3.52
CA ALA A 147 -7.05 -14.17 3.62
C ALA A 147 -7.09 -15.45 4.45
N MET A 148 -8.26 -15.84 4.94
CA MET A 148 -8.44 -17.05 5.72
C MET A 148 -9.56 -17.92 5.17
N TRP A 149 -9.34 -19.24 5.20
CA TRP A 149 -10.36 -20.24 4.85
C TRP A 149 -10.01 -21.61 5.46
N ASN A 150 -10.99 -22.25 6.11
CA ASN A 150 -10.90 -23.62 6.65
C ASN A 150 -9.58 -23.93 7.38
N GLY A 151 -9.20 -23.06 8.34
CA GLY A 151 -8.01 -23.25 9.16
C GLY A 151 -6.69 -23.01 8.44
N LYS A 152 -6.71 -22.36 7.26
CA LYS A 152 -5.55 -21.91 6.52
C LYS A 152 -5.56 -20.40 6.35
N VAL A 153 -4.40 -19.78 6.33
CA VAL A 153 -4.18 -18.39 5.90
C VAL A 153 -3.41 -18.38 4.59
N TYR A 154 -3.77 -17.46 3.69
CA TYR A 154 -3.21 -17.37 2.34
C TYR A 154 -2.49 -16.05 2.17
N VAL A 155 -1.28 -16.11 1.65
CA VAL A 155 -0.40 -14.96 1.42
C VAL A 155 0.05 -14.94 -0.04
N GLY A 156 -0.18 -13.80 -0.73
CA GLY A 156 0.49 -13.52 -1.99
C GLY A 156 1.89 -13.02 -1.70
N THR A 157 2.93 -13.74 -2.16
CA THR A 157 4.30 -13.35 -1.88
C THR A 157 4.86 -12.40 -2.93
N PHE A 158 5.76 -11.52 -2.52
CA PHE A 158 6.33 -10.50 -3.39
C PHE A 158 7.00 -11.06 -4.65
N ASP A 159 7.54 -12.26 -4.59
CA ASP A 159 8.15 -12.99 -5.72
C ASP A 159 7.15 -13.73 -6.63
N GLY A 160 5.85 -13.55 -6.39
CA GLY A 160 4.80 -14.03 -7.28
C GLY A 160 4.26 -15.43 -6.98
N ARG A 161 4.40 -15.90 -5.75
CA ARG A 161 3.77 -17.15 -5.28
C ARG A 161 2.49 -16.84 -4.50
N LEU A 162 1.59 -17.80 -4.46
CA LEU A 162 0.48 -17.86 -3.51
C LEU A 162 0.75 -19.02 -2.57
N VAL A 163 0.80 -18.73 -1.27
CA VAL A 163 1.19 -19.69 -0.23
C VAL A 163 0.05 -19.86 0.77
N ALA A 164 -0.32 -21.09 1.06
CA ALA A 164 -1.23 -21.43 2.17
C ALA A 164 -0.42 -21.91 3.37
N LEU A 165 -0.73 -21.34 4.52
CA LEU A 165 -0.17 -21.73 5.81
C LEU A 165 -1.27 -22.33 6.69
N ASP A 166 -0.94 -23.31 7.48
CA ASP A 166 -1.78 -23.78 8.58
C ASP A 166 -1.93 -22.62 9.61
N ALA A 167 -3.15 -22.21 9.88
CA ALA A 167 -3.41 -21.06 10.73
C ALA A 167 -2.96 -21.25 12.18
N ALA A 168 -2.90 -22.48 12.69
CA ALA A 168 -2.51 -22.77 14.06
C ALA A 168 -0.98 -22.84 14.24
N THR A 169 -0.26 -23.31 13.22
CA THR A 169 1.19 -23.57 13.33
C THR A 169 2.07 -22.64 12.50
N GLY A 170 1.49 -22.00 11.46
CA GLY A 170 2.26 -21.22 10.48
C GLY A 170 3.06 -22.08 9.50
N GLU A 171 2.90 -23.40 9.50
CA GLU A 171 3.58 -24.29 8.54
C GLU A 171 2.98 -24.20 7.14
N VAL A 172 3.82 -24.29 6.11
CA VAL A 172 3.37 -24.26 4.71
C VAL A 172 2.57 -25.53 4.39
N VAL A 173 1.34 -25.35 3.94
CA VAL A 173 0.46 -26.44 3.47
C VAL A 173 0.65 -26.67 1.98
N TRP A 174 0.67 -25.61 1.19
CA TRP A 174 1.00 -25.62 -0.23
C TRP A 174 1.58 -24.28 -0.68
N ASP A 175 2.33 -24.29 -1.78
CA ASP A 175 3.02 -23.14 -2.35
C ASP A 175 2.93 -23.24 -3.88
N THR A 176 2.26 -22.27 -4.50
CA THR A 176 1.98 -22.26 -5.94
C THR A 176 2.57 -21.01 -6.59
N LEU A 177 3.43 -21.19 -7.60
CA LEU A 177 3.93 -20.10 -8.43
C LEU A 177 2.81 -19.62 -9.36
N THR A 178 2.48 -18.31 -9.27
CA THR A 178 1.37 -17.73 -10.04
C THR A 178 1.83 -16.93 -11.26
N VAL A 179 3.12 -16.59 -11.35
CA VAL A 179 3.70 -15.67 -12.33
C VAL A 179 4.71 -16.36 -13.25
N ASP A 180 5.04 -15.72 -14.37
CA ASP A 180 6.21 -16.05 -15.19
C ASP A 180 7.45 -15.35 -14.60
N LEU A 181 8.38 -16.12 -14.03
CA LEU A 181 9.61 -15.59 -13.42
C LEU A 181 10.57 -14.92 -14.40
N SER A 182 10.39 -15.12 -15.71
CA SER A 182 11.18 -14.43 -16.74
C SER A 182 10.78 -12.96 -16.88
N ARG A 183 9.67 -12.55 -16.27
CA ARG A 183 9.13 -11.19 -16.26
C ARG A 183 9.16 -10.60 -14.85
N PRO A 184 9.20 -9.28 -14.70
CA PRO A 184 9.30 -8.59 -13.41
C PRO A 184 7.94 -8.49 -12.69
N TYR A 185 7.19 -9.58 -12.60
CA TYR A 185 5.96 -9.64 -11.82
C TYR A 185 6.25 -9.56 -10.33
N THR A 186 5.35 -8.90 -9.60
CA THR A 186 5.32 -8.87 -8.13
C THR A 186 3.89 -9.06 -7.63
N ILE A 187 3.72 -9.41 -6.36
CA ILE A 187 2.44 -9.42 -5.67
C ILE A 187 2.58 -8.66 -4.35
N THR A 188 1.72 -7.67 -4.13
CA THR A 188 1.66 -6.88 -2.89
C THR A 188 0.25 -6.83 -2.31
N GLY A 189 -0.76 -7.19 -3.10
CA GLY A 189 -2.17 -7.17 -2.70
C GLY A 189 -2.54 -8.31 -1.76
N ALA A 190 -3.53 -8.07 -0.91
CA ALA A 190 -4.13 -9.11 -0.08
C ALA A 190 -5.04 -10.00 -0.93
N PRO A 191 -4.93 -11.34 -0.85
CA PRO A 191 -5.85 -12.24 -1.53
C PRO A 191 -7.29 -12.10 -0.95
N ARG A 192 -8.26 -12.57 -1.71
CA ARG A 192 -9.65 -12.76 -1.24
C ARG A 192 -10.04 -14.22 -1.37
N VAL A 193 -10.92 -14.69 -0.49
CA VAL A 193 -11.48 -16.04 -0.63
C VAL A 193 -12.98 -15.96 -0.93
N VAL A 194 -13.37 -16.56 -2.03
CA VAL A 194 -14.77 -16.63 -2.47
C VAL A 194 -15.10 -18.07 -2.86
N LYS A 195 -16.09 -18.67 -2.20
CA LYS A 195 -16.57 -20.05 -2.49
C LYS A 195 -15.45 -21.10 -2.53
N GLY A 196 -14.50 -21.02 -1.58
CA GLY A 196 -13.37 -21.96 -1.53
C GLY A 196 -12.31 -21.75 -2.63
N LYS A 197 -12.32 -20.62 -3.31
CA LYS A 197 -11.26 -20.20 -4.23
C LYS A 197 -10.51 -19.00 -3.69
N VAL A 198 -9.19 -19.05 -3.72
CA VAL A 198 -8.31 -17.94 -3.36
C VAL A 198 -8.03 -17.12 -4.61
N LEU A 199 -8.40 -15.86 -4.57
CA LEU A 199 -8.28 -14.91 -5.67
C LEU A 199 -7.05 -14.04 -5.46
N ILE A 200 -6.21 -13.90 -6.48
CA ILE A 200 -5.03 -13.05 -6.47
C ILE A 200 -4.75 -12.49 -7.86
N GLY A 201 -4.35 -11.23 -7.92
CA GLY A 201 -3.85 -10.58 -9.12
C GLY A 201 -2.34 -10.41 -9.08
N ASN A 202 -1.82 -9.47 -9.86
CA ASN A 202 -0.39 -9.18 -9.95
C ASN A 202 -0.10 -7.69 -9.98
N GLY A 203 1.13 -7.31 -9.62
CA GLY A 203 1.76 -6.01 -9.83
C GLY A 203 2.87 -6.09 -10.88
N GLY A 204 3.58 -4.97 -11.11
CA GLY A 204 4.72 -4.88 -12.00
C GLY A 204 4.44 -4.15 -13.33
N ALA A 205 3.31 -3.43 -13.45
CA ALA A 205 2.97 -2.69 -14.67
C ALA A 205 4.07 -1.72 -15.12
N GLU A 206 4.70 -1.00 -14.20
CA GLU A 206 5.79 -0.04 -14.46
C GLU A 206 7.01 -0.69 -15.10
N LEU A 207 7.21 -1.99 -14.87
CA LEU A 207 8.34 -2.77 -15.36
C LEU A 207 8.02 -3.55 -16.64
N GLY A 208 6.76 -3.52 -17.07
CA GLY A 208 6.32 -4.17 -18.32
C GLY A 208 5.87 -5.60 -18.12
N VAL A 209 4.68 -5.77 -17.53
CA VAL A 209 4.00 -7.07 -17.39
C VAL A 209 2.56 -6.98 -17.89
N ARG A 210 1.94 -8.14 -18.13
CA ARG A 210 0.53 -8.28 -18.51
C ARG A 210 -0.32 -8.54 -17.27
N GLY A 211 -1.39 -7.79 -17.09
CA GLY A 211 -2.30 -7.91 -15.97
C GLY A 211 -3.23 -9.12 -16.06
N TYR A 212 -3.54 -9.67 -14.88
CA TYR A 212 -4.53 -10.74 -14.71
C TYR A 212 -5.05 -10.80 -13.29
N VAL A 213 -6.16 -11.51 -13.11
CA VAL A 213 -6.60 -12.09 -11.84
C VAL A 213 -6.75 -13.61 -12.03
N SER A 214 -6.39 -14.38 -11.01
CA SER A 214 -6.54 -15.84 -11.01
C SER A 214 -7.21 -16.33 -9.75
N ALA A 215 -7.94 -17.45 -9.88
CA ALA A 215 -8.51 -18.18 -8.76
C ALA A 215 -7.79 -19.52 -8.60
N TYR A 216 -7.52 -19.88 -7.37
CA TYR A 216 -6.89 -21.13 -6.99
C TYR A 216 -7.79 -21.87 -6.00
N ASP A 217 -7.88 -23.19 -6.13
CA ASP A 217 -8.58 -24.00 -5.14
C ASP A 217 -7.91 -23.83 -3.77
N ALA A 218 -8.69 -23.48 -2.75
CA ALA A 218 -8.16 -23.15 -1.43
C ALA A 218 -7.52 -24.36 -0.72
N GLU A 219 -7.94 -25.59 -1.03
CA GLU A 219 -7.41 -26.79 -0.40
C GLU A 219 -6.13 -27.29 -1.07
N THR A 220 -6.05 -27.18 -2.42
CA THR A 220 -4.96 -27.79 -3.20
C THR A 220 -3.94 -26.81 -3.77
N GLY A 221 -4.32 -25.53 -3.91
CA GLY A 221 -3.49 -24.52 -4.60
C GLY A 221 -3.48 -24.68 -6.13
N GLU A 222 -4.32 -25.55 -6.69
CA GLU A 222 -4.45 -25.72 -8.15
C GLU A 222 -5.22 -24.53 -8.76
N MET A 223 -4.72 -24.01 -9.89
CA MET A 223 -5.38 -22.90 -10.57
C MET A 223 -6.71 -23.36 -11.19
N ALA A 224 -7.82 -22.78 -10.73
CA ALA A 224 -9.16 -23.03 -11.27
C ALA A 224 -9.39 -22.25 -12.58
N TRP A 225 -9.06 -20.96 -12.59
CA TRP A 225 -9.18 -20.11 -13.78
C TRP A 225 -8.27 -18.88 -13.69
N ARG A 226 -8.05 -18.24 -14.86
CA ARG A 226 -7.35 -16.95 -15.00
C ARG A 226 -8.09 -16.07 -15.99
N PHE A 227 -8.32 -14.81 -15.61
CA PHE A 227 -8.83 -13.76 -16.48
C PHE A 227 -7.72 -12.73 -16.73
N TYR A 228 -7.32 -12.57 -17.99
CA TYR A 228 -6.39 -11.52 -18.40
C TYR A 228 -7.15 -10.21 -18.60
N THR A 229 -6.58 -9.10 -18.15
CA THR A 229 -7.18 -7.76 -18.21
C THR A 229 -6.72 -6.96 -19.43
N VAL A 230 -5.70 -7.44 -20.14
CA VAL A 230 -5.14 -6.84 -21.35
C VAL A 230 -5.06 -7.91 -22.42
N PRO A 231 -5.46 -7.62 -23.69
CA PRO A 231 -5.33 -8.58 -24.77
C PRO A 231 -3.86 -8.92 -25.05
N GLY A 232 -3.62 -10.14 -25.51
CA GLY A 232 -2.30 -10.62 -25.89
C GLY A 232 -1.84 -10.13 -27.27
N ASP A 233 -0.83 -10.82 -27.81
CA ASP A 233 -0.32 -10.62 -29.16
C ASP A 233 -1.42 -10.89 -30.20
N PRO A 234 -1.84 -9.91 -31.02
CA PRO A 234 -2.93 -10.06 -31.98
C PRO A 234 -2.62 -11.03 -33.13
N SER A 235 -1.38 -11.47 -33.27
CA SER A 235 -1.02 -12.53 -34.23
C SER A 235 -1.36 -13.94 -33.73
N LYS A 236 -1.80 -14.08 -32.47
CA LYS A 236 -2.15 -15.32 -31.81
C LYS A 236 -3.65 -15.32 -31.43
N PRO A 237 -4.27 -16.50 -31.28
CA PRO A 237 -5.62 -16.59 -30.73
C PRO A 237 -5.69 -15.95 -29.35
N PHE A 238 -6.76 -15.18 -29.11
CA PHE A 238 -7.04 -14.64 -27.77
C PHE A 238 -7.59 -15.73 -26.86
N GLU A 239 -7.29 -15.60 -25.56
CA GLU A 239 -7.69 -16.58 -24.54
C GLU A 239 -9.21 -16.62 -24.28
N SER A 240 -9.92 -15.56 -24.67
CA SER A 240 -11.38 -15.47 -24.53
C SER A 240 -12.01 -14.51 -25.54
N PRO A 241 -13.30 -14.68 -25.89
CA PRO A 241 -13.99 -13.76 -26.83
C PRO A 241 -14.04 -12.31 -26.35
N ILE A 242 -14.01 -12.05 -25.05
CA ILE A 242 -14.01 -10.67 -24.54
C ILE A 242 -12.68 -10.00 -24.76
N LEU A 243 -11.56 -10.73 -24.76
CA LEU A 243 -10.24 -10.17 -25.06
C LEU A 243 -10.10 -9.86 -26.57
N GLU A 244 -10.75 -10.62 -27.43
CA GLU A 244 -10.82 -10.29 -28.86
C GLU A 244 -11.57 -8.95 -29.08
N LYS A 245 -12.68 -8.73 -28.35
CA LYS A 245 -13.38 -7.44 -28.35
C LYS A 245 -12.53 -6.32 -27.76
N ALA A 246 -11.83 -6.58 -26.66
CA ALA A 246 -10.93 -5.60 -26.05
C ALA A 246 -9.78 -5.20 -27.00
N ALA A 247 -9.23 -6.13 -27.77
CA ALA A 247 -8.14 -5.87 -28.70
C ALA A 247 -8.46 -4.82 -29.75
N VAL A 248 -9.73 -4.66 -30.15
CA VAL A 248 -10.18 -3.63 -31.09
C VAL A 248 -9.94 -2.22 -30.55
N THR A 249 -9.85 -2.07 -29.23
CA THR A 249 -9.61 -0.78 -28.56
C THR A 249 -8.11 -0.44 -28.36
N TRP A 250 -7.22 -1.28 -28.88
CA TRP A 250 -5.78 -1.12 -28.82
C TRP A 250 -5.19 -0.94 -30.23
N ASP A 251 -4.23 -0.02 -30.35
CA ASP A 251 -3.49 0.11 -31.61
C ASP A 251 -2.30 -0.87 -31.63
N PRO A 252 -2.30 -1.87 -32.55
CA PRO A 252 -1.24 -2.85 -32.60
C PRO A 252 0.11 -2.27 -33.05
N SER A 253 0.14 -1.08 -33.65
CA SER A 253 1.40 -0.45 -34.04
C SER A 253 2.29 -0.07 -32.85
N GLY A 254 1.70 0.13 -31.67
CA GLY A 254 2.41 0.36 -30.40
C GLY A 254 3.02 -0.90 -29.79
N LYS A 255 2.72 -2.09 -30.32
CA LYS A 255 3.26 -3.38 -29.86
C LYS A 255 3.17 -3.58 -28.34
N TYR A 256 2.08 -3.12 -27.74
CA TYR A 256 1.86 -3.11 -26.29
C TYR A 256 2.13 -4.48 -25.64
N TRP A 257 1.87 -5.57 -26.32
CA TRP A 257 2.10 -6.94 -25.81
C TRP A 257 3.58 -7.29 -25.58
N GLU A 258 4.52 -6.65 -26.31
CA GLU A 258 5.96 -6.85 -26.11
C GLU A 258 6.39 -6.31 -24.74
N VAL A 259 5.83 -5.18 -24.35
CA VAL A 259 6.02 -4.55 -23.03
C VAL A 259 5.09 -5.16 -21.97
N GLY A 260 4.03 -5.86 -22.37
CA GLY A 260 3.05 -6.49 -21.49
C GLY A 260 1.70 -5.76 -21.42
N GLY A 261 1.64 -4.47 -21.70
CA GLY A 261 0.42 -3.67 -21.76
C GLY A 261 -0.13 -3.18 -20.42
N GLY A 262 0.33 -3.71 -19.29
CA GLY A 262 -0.12 -3.31 -17.96
C GLY A 262 -1.45 -3.95 -17.54
N GLY A 263 -2.35 -3.19 -16.92
CA GLY A 263 -3.67 -3.65 -16.47
C GLY A 263 -3.64 -4.58 -15.26
N THR A 264 -2.65 -4.42 -14.38
CA THR A 264 -2.45 -5.31 -13.23
C THR A 264 -3.56 -5.16 -12.19
N VAL A 265 -4.02 -6.27 -11.60
CA VAL A 265 -5.00 -6.31 -10.50
C VAL A 265 -4.21 -6.42 -9.21
N TRP A 266 -3.68 -5.27 -8.73
CA TRP A 266 -2.69 -5.27 -7.67
C TRP A 266 -3.25 -5.01 -6.27
N ASP A 267 -4.55 -4.68 -6.13
CA ASP A 267 -5.15 -4.39 -4.82
C ASP A 267 -6.61 -4.83 -4.72
N SER A 268 -7.59 -3.96 -4.93
CA SER A 268 -8.96 -4.14 -4.47
C SER A 268 -9.78 -5.17 -5.24
N MET A 269 -10.53 -5.97 -4.48
CA MET A 269 -11.58 -6.87 -4.95
C MET A 269 -12.73 -6.84 -3.94
N ALA A 270 -13.98 -6.95 -4.41
CA ALA A 270 -15.17 -7.10 -3.59
C ALA A 270 -16.07 -8.21 -4.16
N TYR A 271 -16.86 -8.85 -3.31
CA TYR A 271 -17.76 -9.91 -3.73
C TYR A 271 -19.17 -9.66 -3.24
N ASP A 272 -20.13 -9.72 -4.16
CA ASP A 272 -21.56 -9.69 -3.86
C ASP A 272 -22.13 -11.12 -3.87
N PRO A 273 -22.45 -11.69 -2.71
CA PRO A 273 -23.00 -13.05 -2.64
C PRO A 273 -24.44 -13.17 -3.17
N GLU A 274 -25.19 -12.06 -3.22
CA GLU A 274 -26.58 -12.05 -3.70
C GLU A 274 -26.63 -12.08 -5.24
N LEU A 275 -25.78 -11.29 -5.90
CA LEU A 275 -25.66 -11.24 -7.35
C LEU A 275 -24.71 -12.31 -7.91
N ASP A 276 -23.93 -12.96 -7.02
CA ASP A 276 -22.84 -13.87 -7.37
C ASP A 276 -21.85 -13.21 -8.33
N LEU A 277 -21.39 -12.00 -7.99
CA LEU A 277 -20.46 -11.19 -8.77
C LEU A 277 -19.20 -10.85 -7.97
N LEU A 278 -18.06 -11.14 -8.58
CA LEU A 278 -16.75 -10.69 -8.13
C LEU A 278 -16.39 -9.39 -8.90
N TYR A 279 -16.08 -8.34 -8.18
CA TYR A 279 -15.58 -7.08 -8.76
C TYR A 279 -14.08 -6.98 -8.55
N ILE A 280 -13.36 -6.64 -9.61
CA ILE A 280 -11.91 -6.42 -9.60
C ILE A 280 -11.59 -5.03 -10.12
N GLY A 281 -10.60 -4.38 -9.51
CA GLY A 281 -10.04 -3.13 -9.99
C GLY A 281 -8.84 -3.38 -10.91
N VAL A 282 -8.84 -2.78 -12.08
CA VAL A 282 -7.78 -2.92 -13.09
C VAL A 282 -6.88 -1.69 -13.12
N GLY A 283 -5.58 -1.91 -13.18
CA GLY A 283 -4.54 -0.90 -13.15
C GLY A 283 -4.29 -0.18 -14.46
N ASN A 284 -3.24 0.62 -14.42
CA ASN A 284 -2.73 1.46 -15.49
C ASN A 284 -2.10 0.68 -16.65
N GLY A 285 -1.90 1.38 -17.76
CA GLY A 285 -1.20 0.86 -18.92
C GLY A 285 0.33 0.83 -18.78
N SER A 286 0.97 -0.05 -19.53
CA SER A 286 2.42 -0.12 -19.67
C SER A 286 2.82 -0.04 -21.17
N PRO A 287 3.58 1.02 -21.55
CA PRO A 287 3.94 2.22 -20.78
C PRO A 287 2.73 3.05 -20.35
N TRP A 288 2.92 3.97 -19.36
CA TRP A 288 1.86 4.94 -18.99
C TRP A 288 1.48 5.81 -20.20
N ASN A 289 2.48 6.30 -20.92
CA ASN A 289 2.29 7.14 -22.09
C ASN A 289 1.45 6.46 -23.17
N LYS A 290 0.21 6.92 -23.30
CA LYS A 290 -0.77 6.35 -24.25
C LYS A 290 -0.35 6.49 -25.72
N TRP A 291 0.42 7.52 -26.07
CA TRP A 291 0.88 7.73 -27.46
C TRP A 291 2.06 6.84 -27.86
N ILE A 292 2.76 6.23 -26.89
CA ILE A 292 3.73 5.16 -27.13
C ILE A 292 3.00 3.81 -27.16
N ARG A 293 2.13 3.55 -26.20
CA ARG A 293 1.41 2.28 -26.04
C ARG A 293 0.40 2.02 -27.16
N SER A 294 -0.31 3.06 -27.60
CA SER A 294 -1.39 2.99 -28.58
C SER A 294 -1.39 4.27 -29.43
N PRO A 295 -0.43 4.42 -30.39
CA PRO A 295 -0.17 5.66 -31.13
C PRO A 295 -1.37 6.23 -31.88
N ALA A 296 -2.25 5.36 -32.43
CA ALA A 296 -3.50 5.77 -33.08
C ALA A 296 -4.65 6.01 -32.10
N GLY A 297 -4.42 5.88 -30.78
CA GLY A 297 -5.43 6.05 -29.75
C GLY A 297 -6.16 4.77 -29.39
N GLY A 298 -7.40 4.93 -28.89
CA GLY A 298 -8.26 3.85 -28.39
C GLY A 298 -8.33 3.81 -26.88
N ASP A 299 -9.37 3.16 -26.38
CA ASP A 299 -9.70 3.12 -24.95
C ASP A 299 -8.80 2.18 -24.14
N ASN A 300 -8.12 1.23 -24.80
CA ASN A 300 -7.22 0.25 -24.20
C ASN A 300 -7.90 -0.61 -23.11
N LEU A 301 -9.03 -1.26 -23.44
CA LEU A 301 -9.72 -2.12 -22.51
C LEU A 301 -8.86 -3.31 -22.06
N PHE A 302 -8.81 -3.62 -20.74
CA PHE A 302 -9.60 -3.07 -19.64
C PHE A 302 -8.75 -2.19 -18.69
N LEU A 303 -7.84 -1.37 -19.16
CA LEU A 303 -7.10 -0.47 -18.28
C LEU A 303 -8.05 0.43 -17.48
N SER A 304 -7.67 0.75 -16.24
CA SER A 304 -8.37 1.72 -15.38
C SER A 304 -9.88 1.44 -15.30
N SER A 305 -10.25 0.18 -15.10
CA SER A 305 -11.65 -0.29 -15.12
C SER A 305 -12.02 -1.04 -13.85
N ILE A 306 -13.29 -0.95 -13.48
CA ILE A 306 -13.95 -1.92 -12.62
C ILE A 306 -14.51 -3.01 -13.53
N VAL A 307 -14.20 -4.28 -13.25
CA VAL A 307 -14.67 -5.43 -14.04
C VAL A 307 -15.41 -6.40 -13.13
N ALA A 308 -16.60 -6.81 -13.53
CA ALA A 308 -17.39 -7.83 -12.85
C ALA A 308 -17.22 -9.19 -13.53
N LEU A 309 -16.93 -10.21 -12.73
CA LEU A 309 -16.69 -11.59 -13.15
C LEU A 309 -17.59 -12.56 -12.38
N ARG A 310 -17.84 -13.74 -12.96
CA ARG A 310 -18.39 -14.87 -12.22
C ARG A 310 -17.28 -15.51 -11.37
N PRO A 311 -17.40 -15.57 -10.05
CA PRO A 311 -16.33 -16.04 -9.18
C PRO A 311 -15.96 -17.51 -9.41
N GLU A 312 -16.92 -18.33 -9.86
CA GLU A 312 -16.73 -19.76 -10.09
C GLU A 312 -15.88 -20.05 -11.34
N THR A 313 -16.02 -19.24 -12.41
CA THR A 313 -15.45 -19.53 -13.72
C THR A 313 -14.50 -18.46 -14.25
N GLY A 314 -14.49 -17.26 -13.63
CA GLY A 314 -13.78 -16.09 -14.18
C GLY A 314 -14.45 -15.48 -15.42
N GLU A 315 -15.68 -15.89 -15.73
CA GLU A 315 -16.43 -15.38 -16.89
C GLU A 315 -16.75 -13.90 -16.71
N TYR A 316 -16.47 -13.10 -17.75
CA TYR A 316 -16.79 -11.68 -17.80
C TYR A 316 -18.31 -11.43 -17.80
N VAL A 317 -18.75 -10.42 -17.02
CA VAL A 317 -20.15 -9.98 -16.96
C VAL A 317 -20.30 -8.57 -17.49
N TRP A 318 -19.65 -7.59 -16.87
CA TRP A 318 -19.65 -6.20 -17.30
C TRP A 318 -18.37 -5.48 -16.87
N HIS A 319 -18.13 -4.29 -17.41
CA HIS A 319 -17.09 -3.40 -16.96
C HIS A 319 -17.54 -1.93 -17.02
N TYR A 320 -16.92 -1.09 -16.21
CA TYR A 320 -16.96 0.35 -16.31
C TYR A 320 -15.53 0.89 -16.32
N GLN A 321 -15.17 1.66 -17.35
CA GLN A 321 -13.83 2.21 -17.49
C GLN A 321 -13.79 3.66 -16.97
N THR A 322 -13.10 3.88 -15.84
CA THR A 322 -13.04 5.19 -15.17
C THR A 322 -12.16 6.20 -15.91
N THR A 323 -11.15 5.71 -16.65
CA THR A 323 -10.23 6.55 -17.43
C THR A 323 -9.90 5.88 -18.76
N PRO A 324 -10.74 6.04 -19.80
CA PRO A 324 -10.48 5.49 -21.13
C PRO A 324 -9.17 6.02 -21.73
N GLY A 325 -8.33 5.11 -22.23
CA GLY A 325 -7.03 5.48 -22.80
C GLY A 325 -6.10 6.16 -21.79
N ASP A 326 -6.12 5.71 -20.52
CA ASP A 326 -5.32 6.30 -19.45
C ASP A 326 -3.86 6.53 -19.85
N GLY A 327 -3.34 7.69 -19.54
CA GLY A 327 -1.96 8.10 -19.76
C GLY A 327 -1.31 8.75 -18.53
N TRP A 328 -1.98 8.68 -17.37
CA TRP A 328 -1.66 9.43 -16.16
C TRP A 328 -1.29 8.54 -14.97
N ASP A 329 -1.31 7.19 -15.16
CA ASP A 329 -1.30 6.20 -14.08
C ASP A 329 -2.57 6.26 -13.21
N TYR A 330 -3.72 6.57 -13.79
CA TYR A 330 -5.00 6.59 -13.09
C TYR A 330 -5.61 5.20 -13.06
N THR A 331 -5.28 4.44 -12.05
CA THR A 331 -5.78 3.08 -11.85
C THR A 331 -7.19 3.07 -11.25
N ALA A 332 -7.95 2.00 -11.49
CA ALA A 332 -9.21 1.69 -10.80
C ALA A 332 -9.04 0.56 -9.77
N THR A 333 -7.84 0.38 -9.24
CA THR A 333 -7.50 -0.65 -8.25
C THR A 333 -7.73 -0.20 -6.80
N GLN A 334 -8.19 1.03 -6.60
CA GLN A 334 -8.50 1.57 -5.28
C GLN A 334 -9.67 0.84 -4.65
N HIS A 335 -9.76 0.92 -3.33
CA HIS A 335 -10.75 0.21 -2.55
C HIS A 335 -12.17 0.41 -3.08
N MET A 336 -12.92 -0.69 -3.25
CA MET A 336 -14.31 -0.71 -3.67
C MET A 336 -15.20 -1.07 -2.48
N VAL A 337 -16.31 -0.36 -2.34
CA VAL A 337 -17.30 -0.57 -1.27
C VAL A 337 -18.64 -0.90 -1.90
N LEU A 338 -19.29 -1.96 -1.42
CA LEU A 338 -20.66 -2.29 -1.80
C LEU A 338 -21.63 -1.81 -0.72
N ALA A 339 -22.73 -1.19 -1.16
CA ALA A 339 -23.79 -0.74 -0.25
C ALA A 339 -25.16 -0.77 -0.96
N ASP A 340 -26.21 -0.66 -0.17
CA ASP A 340 -27.55 -0.36 -0.66
C ASP A 340 -27.87 1.07 -0.26
N LEU A 341 -28.13 1.94 -1.23
CA LEU A 341 -28.37 3.37 -1.04
C LEU A 341 -29.76 3.77 -1.51
N GLU A 342 -30.41 4.67 -0.79
CA GLU A 342 -31.65 5.33 -1.23
C GLU A 342 -31.31 6.46 -2.21
N ILE A 343 -31.53 6.21 -3.51
CA ILE A 343 -31.30 7.18 -4.58
C ILE A 343 -32.62 7.45 -5.28
N GLU A 344 -33.06 8.72 -5.29
CA GLU A 344 -34.35 9.15 -5.89
C GLU A 344 -35.57 8.37 -5.39
N GLY A 345 -35.56 7.97 -4.10
CA GLY A 345 -36.63 7.22 -3.46
C GLY A 345 -36.69 5.73 -3.83
N GLN A 346 -35.61 5.20 -4.37
CA GLN A 346 -35.44 3.77 -4.66
C GLN A 346 -34.19 3.23 -4.01
N THR A 347 -34.27 2.07 -3.41
CA THR A 347 -33.08 1.36 -2.91
C THR A 347 -32.29 0.80 -4.10
N ARG A 348 -31.06 1.30 -4.32
CA ARG A 348 -30.16 0.90 -5.38
C ARG A 348 -28.99 0.10 -4.78
N LYS A 349 -28.69 -1.03 -5.38
CA LYS A 349 -27.49 -1.82 -5.07
C LYS A 349 -26.31 -1.22 -5.78
N VAL A 350 -25.39 -0.60 -5.01
CA VAL A 350 -24.29 0.16 -5.60
C VAL A 350 -22.92 -0.43 -5.30
N ILE A 351 -21.97 -0.16 -6.21
CA ILE A 351 -20.55 -0.24 -5.98
C ILE A 351 -19.98 1.17 -6.06
N MET A 352 -19.19 1.55 -5.06
CA MET A 352 -18.62 2.88 -4.91
C MET A 352 -17.10 2.80 -4.97
N GLN A 353 -16.46 3.73 -5.67
CA GLN A 353 -15.01 3.83 -5.75
C GLN A 353 -14.55 5.28 -5.91
N ALA A 354 -13.46 5.64 -5.22
CA ALA A 354 -12.69 6.86 -5.42
C ALA A 354 -11.32 6.51 -6.04
N PRO A 355 -11.21 6.32 -7.36
CA PRO A 355 -9.95 5.98 -8.01
C PRO A 355 -8.96 7.15 -8.02
N LYS A 356 -7.73 6.90 -8.48
CA LYS A 356 -6.66 7.91 -8.57
C LYS A 356 -7.05 9.16 -9.37
N ASN A 357 -7.97 9.02 -10.33
CA ASN A 357 -8.33 10.08 -11.28
C ASN A 357 -9.07 11.28 -10.68
N GLY A 358 -9.49 11.20 -9.42
CA GLY A 358 -10.06 12.31 -8.65
C GLY A 358 -11.59 12.40 -8.67
N PHE A 359 -12.29 11.49 -9.34
CA PHE A 359 -13.76 11.42 -9.32
C PHE A 359 -14.25 10.29 -8.42
N PHE A 360 -15.34 10.50 -7.69
CA PHE A 360 -16.01 9.49 -6.90
C PHE A 360 -17.17 8.91 -7.73
N TYR A 361 -17.12 7.60 -8.00
CA TYR A 361 -18.08 6.90 -8.82
C TYR A 361 -19.07 6.11 -7.98
N VAL A 362 -20.35 6.17 -8.34
CA VAL A 362 -21.42 5.30 -7.86
C VAL A 362 -22.03 4.60 -9.06
N LEU A 363 -21.88 3.27 -9.10
CA LEU A 363 -22.40 2.42 -10.17
C LEU A 363 -23.46 1.47 -9.63
N ASP A 364 -24.46 1.15 -10.43
CA ASP A 364 -25.32 -0.01 -10.19
C ASP A 364 -24.48 -1.28 -10.27
N ARG A 365 -24.37 -2.04 -9.17
CA ARG A 365 -23.42 -3.16 -9.08
C ARG A 365 -23.87 -4.41 -9.85
N ALA A 366 -25.14 -4.49 -10.27
CA ALA A 366 -25.63 -5.59 -11.11
C ALA A 366 -25.30 -5.41 -12.59
N SER A 367 -25.32 -4.16 -13.08
CA SER A 367 -25.21 -3.84 -14.51
C SER A 367 -23.94 -3.08 -14.90
N GLY A 368 -23.29 -2.39 -13.95
CA GLY A 368 -22.20 -1.47 -14.21
C GLY A 368 -22.66 -0.10 -14.73
N GLU A 369 -23.96 0.20 -14.68
CA GLU A 369 -24.50 1.50 -15.05
C GLU A 369 -23.96 2.61 -14.13
N LEU A 370 -23.47 3.71 -14.71
CA LEU A 370 -23.08 4.90 -13.95
C LEU A 370 -24.31 5.61 -13.43
N LEU A 371 -24.43 5.75 -12.11
CA LEU A 371 -25.51 6.48 -11.46
C LEU A 371 -25.11 7.94 -11.18
N SER A 372 -23.89 8.14 -10.68
CA SER A 372 -23.35 9.47 -10.45
C SER A 372 -21.82 9.45 -10.41
N ALA A 373 -21.20 10.60 -10.71
CA ALA A 373 -19.75 10.81 -10.57
C ALA A 373 -19.45 12.30 -10.45
N GLU A 374 -18.81 12.70 -9.35
CA GLU A 374 -18.32 14.06 -9.13
C GLU A 374 -16.89 14.03 -8.60
N ASN A 375 -16.16 15.13 -8.79
CA ASN A 375 -14.79 15.18 -8.33
C ASN A 375 -14.72 15.42 -6.80
N TYR A 376 -14.03 14.51 -6.08
CA TYR A 376 -13.82 14.60 -4.64
C TYR A 376 -12.53 15.37 -4.25
N VAL A 377 -11.66 15.64 -5.23
CA VAL A 377 -10.44 16.45 -5.12
C VAL A 377 -10.31 17.34 -6.35
N HIS A 378 -9.35 18.27 -6.35
CA HIS A 378 -9.08 19.08 -7.53
C HIS A 378 -8.60 18.21 -8.70
N VAL A 379 -9.25 18.38 -9.87
CA VAL A 379 -8.99 17.68 -11.13
C VAL A 379 -8.67 18.66 -12.24
N SER A 380 -7.62 18.42 -13.03
CA SER A 380 -7.27 19.27 -14.17
C SER A 380 -7.20 18.53 -15.52
N TRP A 381 -7.35 17.20 -15.55
CA TRP A 381 -7.31 16.37 -16.76
C TRP A 381 -8.69 16.24 -17.45
N ALA A 382 -9.77 16.43 -16.68
CA ALA A 382 -11.14 16.37 -17.16
C ALA A 382 -11.99 17.46 -16.46
N GLU A 383 -13.01 17.96 -17.16
CA GLU A 383 -13.95 18.94 -16.62
C GLU A 383 -15.01 18.26 -15.74
N ARG A 384 -15.52 17.10 -16.20
CA ARG A 384 -16.57 16.31 -15.56
C ARG A 384 -16.65 14.91 -16.17
N ILE A 385 -17.43 14.04 -15.57
CA ILE A 385 -17.91 12.80 -16.18
C ILE A 385 -19.28 13.07 -16.82
N ASP A 386 -19.43 12.81 -18.09
CA ASP A 386 -20.72 12.91 -18.79
C ASP A 386 -21.58 11.71 -18.42
N LEU A 387 -22.63 11.92 -17.64
CA LEU A 387 -23.51 10.86 -17.14
C LEU A 387 -24.29 10.14 -18.26
N THR A 388 -24.46 10.78 -19.43
CA THR A 388 -25.15 10.16 -20.58
C THR A 388 -24.28 9.11 -21.26
N THR A 389 -22.99 9.37 -21.37
CA THR A 389 -22.04 8.51 -22.05
C THR A 389 -21.20 7.66 -21.08
N GLY A 390 -21.18 8.01 -19.80
CA GLY A 390 -20.32 7.43 -18.79
C GLY A 390 -18.82 7.78 -18.97
N ARG A 391 -18.49 8.80 -19.78
CA ARG A 391 -17.11 9.11 -20.18
C ARG A 391 -16.66 10.46 -19.62
N PRO A 392 -15.34 10.61 -19.32
CA PRO A 392 -14.78 11.91 -18.99
C PRO A 392 -14.84 12.86 -20.19
N VAL A 393 -15.14 14.12 -19.90
CA VAL A 393 -14.93 15.25 -20.81
C VAL A 393 -13.52 15.76 -20.53
N GLU A 394 -12.55 15.27 -21.32
CA GLU A 394 -11.13 15.61 -21.13
C GLU A 394 -10.89 17.10 -21.43
N THR A 395 -9.98 17.73 -20.69
CA THR A 395 -9.47 19.08 -20.99
C THR A 395 -8.36 19.01 -22.06
N ASP A 396 -7.92 20.19 -22.53
CA ASP A 396 -6.77 20.30 -23.43
C ASP A 396 -5.40 20.00 -22.74
N ASN A 397 -5.43 19.56 -21.50
CA ASN A 397 -4.25 19.31 -20.68
C ASN A 397 -3.55 18.01 -21.10
N SER A 398 -2.84 18.04 -22.23
CA SER A 398 -2.15 16.90 -22.84
C SER A 398 -0.62 17.11 -22.84
N TYR A 399 0.14 16.15 -22.31
CA TYR A 399 1.61 16.20 -22.31
C TYR A 399 2.26 15.64 -23.58
N LYS A 400 1.47 15.42 -24.64
CA LYS A 400 1.97 14.90 -25.93
C LYS A 400 3.03 15.77 -26.58
N THR A 401 2.86 17.09 -26.52
CA THR A 401 3.72 18.06 -27.23
C THR A 401 4.46 19.02 -26.31
N SER A 402 3.99 19.20 -25.08
CA SER A 402 4.60 20.09 -24.11
C SER A 402 4.34 19.56 -22.68
N PRO A 403 5.21 19.84 -21.72
CA PRO A 403 4.96 19.49 -20.35
C PRO A 403 3.70 20.15 -19.81
N VAL A 404 2.96 19.42 -18.95
CA VAL A 404 1.76 19.92 -18.29
C VAL A 404 1.85 19.72 -16.78
N TYR A 405 1.35 20.68 -16.01
CA TYR A 405 1.16 20.57 -14.57
C TYR A 405 -0.24 20.03 -14.31
N GLN A 406 -0.31 18.82 -13.73
CA GLN A 406 -1.52 18.01 -13.70
C GLN A 406 -1.93 17.63 -12.29
N PHE A 407 -3.22 17.77 -11.97
CA PHE A 407 -3.90 17.21 -10.82
C PHE A 407 -4.90 16.12 -11.26
N PRO A 408 -4.99 15.01 -10.51
CA PRO A 408 -4.02 14.52 -9.52
C PRO A 408 -2.69 14.09 -10.18
N SER A 409 -1.65 13.91 -9.35
CA SER A 409 -0.42 13.22 -9.73
C SER A 409 -0.66 11.71 -9.88
N PRO A 410 0.33 10.89 -10.28
CA PRO A 410 0.23 9.43 -10.28
C PRO A 410 -0.03 8.82 -8.90
N MET A 411 0.18 9.58 -7.80
CA MET A 411 -0.22 9.14 -6.46
C MET A 411 -1.73 9.19 -6.26
N GLY A 412 -2.48 9.85 -7.17
CA GLY A 412 -3.93 9.94 -7.17
C GLY A 412 -4.51 10.91 -6.15
N GLY A 413 -5.78 11.24 -6.29
CA GLY A 413 -6.57 11.88 -5.24
C GLY A 413 -6.80 10.95 -4.04
N HIS A 414 -6.87 9.65 -4.29
CA HIS A 414 -6.88 8.53 -3.36
C HIS A 414 -6.03 7.40 -3.93
N ASN A 415 -5.53 6.49 -3.09
CA ASN A 415 -4.74 5.36 -3.55
C ASN A 415 -5.24 4.04 -2.89
N TRP A 416 -4.37 3.07 -2.65
CA TRP A 416 -4.72 1.75 -2.10
C TRP A 416 -5.26 1.78 -0.66
N GLN A 417 -5.00 2.82 0.10
CA GLN A 417 -5.49 2.95 1.48
C GLN A 417 -7.02 2.82 1.49
N PRO A 418 -7.59 1.81 2.20
CA PRO A 418 -9.02 1.57 2.07
C PRO A 418 -9.86 2.68 2.69
N MET A 419 -10.97 2.98 2.01
CA MET A 419 -12.06 3.81 2.53
C MET A 419 -12.86 3.02 3.56
N CYS A 420 -13.72 3.69 4.35
CA CYS A 420 -14.81 3.01 5.05
C CYS A 420 -16.18 3.68 4.74
N PHE A 421 -17.24 2.88 4.74
CA PHE A 421 -18.62 3.37 4.65
C PHE A 421 -19.31 3.16 5.99
N HIS A 422 -19.91 4.21 6.52
CA HIS A 422 -20.62 4.15 7.80
C HIS A 422 -22.13 4.14 7.58
N PRO A 423 -22.83 3.00 7.79
CA PRO A 423 -24.27 2.91 7.52
C PRO A 423 -25.14 3.89 8.30
N GLY A 424 -24.73 4.27 9.51
CA GLY A 424 -25.44 5.19 10.38
C GLY A 424 -25.39 6.65 9.94
N THR A 425 -24.33 7.08 9.22
CA THR A 425 -24.22 8.44 8.63
C THR A 425 -24.59 8.43 7.17
N GLY A 426 -24.44 7.32 6.47
CA GLY A 426 -24.55 7.21 5.01
C GLY A 426 -23.35 7.79 4.26
N TYR A 427 -22.23 8.09 4.94
CA TYR A 427 -21.05 8.71 4.34
C TYR A 427 -19.93 7.69 4.09
N VAL A 428 -19.11 8.00 3.06
CA VAL A 428 -17.84 7.33 2.79
C VAL A 428 -16.69 8.20 3.28
N TYR A 429 -15.77 7.62 4.03
CA TYR A 429 -14.59 8.33 4.55
C TYR A 429 -13.38 7.93 3.74
N ILE A 430 -12.76 8.92 3.08
CA ILE A 430 -11.74 8.72 2.05
C ILE A 430 -10.42 9.33 2.55
N PRO A 431 -9.34 8.54 2.69
CA PRO A 431 -7.99 9.05 2.89
C PRO A 431 -7.50 9.74 1.61
N ALA A 432 -7.80 11.02 1.45
CA ALA A 432 -7.63 11.76 0.21
C ALA A 432 -6.40 12.70 0.23
N ARG A 433 -6.02 13.16 -0.95
CA ARG A 433 -4.91 14.10 -1.12
C ARG A 433 -5.04 14.97 -2.36
N GLU A 434 -4.40 16.14 -2.28
CA GLU A 434 -4.15 17.00 -3.43
C GLU A 434 -2.65 17.11 -3.65
N LEU A 435 -2.19 16.52 -4.73
CA LEU A 435 -0.79 16.52 -5.15
C LEU A 435 -0.74 16.57 -6.67
N ALA A 436 0.00 17.52 -7.21
CA ALA A 436 0.24 17.62 -8.65
C ALA A 436 1.62 17.06 -9.03
N MET A 437 1.77 16.80 -10.31
CA MET A 437 3.06 16.48 -10.94
C MET A 437 3.17 17.14 -12.32
N ILE A 438 4.41 17.41 -12.76
CA ILE A 438 4.68 17.76 -14.14
C ILE A 438 4.80 16.48 -14.95
N PHE A 439 3.92 16.34 -15.94
CA PHE A 439 3.98 15.26 -16.91
C PHE A 439 4.69 15.73 -18.18
N ARG A 440 5.63 14.93 -18.64
CA ARG A 440 6.44 15.20 -19.83
C ARG A 440 6.68 13.90 -20.59
N GLN A 441 6.48 13.91 -21.90
CA GLN A 441 6.77 12.75 -22.73
C GLN A 441 8.28 12.47 -22.75
N ASP A 442 8.66 11.20 -22.64
CA ASP A 442 10.00 10.73 -22.99
C ASP A 442 10.10 10.55 -24.50
N GLU A 443 10.85 11.45 -25.15
CA GLU A 443 11.05 11.42 -26.61
C GLU A 443 12.02 10.31 -27.05
N THR A 444 12.73 9.70 -26.09
CA THR A 444 13.78 8.71 -26.33
C THR A 444 13.44 7.34 -25.72
N PHE A 445 12.17 7.10 -25.44
CA PHE A 445 11.71 5.88 -24.78
C PHE A 445 12.20 4.62 -25.49
N GLU A 446 12.89 3.78 -24.74
CA GLU A 446 13.27 2.42 -25.09
C GLU A 446 12.88 1.47 -23.97
N TYR A 447 12.20 0.37 -24.31
CA TYR A 447 11.83 -0.64 -23.34
C TYR A 447 13.06 -1.26 -22.66
N ASN A 448 13.06 -1.26 -21.32
CA ASN A 448 14.11 -1.90 -20.53
C ASN A 448 13.47 -2.80 -19.43
N PRO A 449 13.62 -4.12 -19.49
CA PRO A 449 12.96 -5.04 -18.56
C PRO A 449 13.47 -4.96 -17.12
N LYS A 450 14.52 -4.18 -16.85
CA LYS A 450 15.09 -4.00 -15.50
C LYS A 450 14.67 -2.69 -14.83
N PHE A 451 14.08 -1.76 -15.59
CA PHE A 451 13.75 -0.42 -15.11
C PHE A 451 12.32 -0.04 -15.46
N TRP A 452 11.88 1.08 -14.95
CA TRP A 452 10.55 1.59 -15.19
C TRP A 452 10.34 1.95 -16.67
N ASN A 453 9.26 1.42 -17.25
CA ASN A 453 8.88 1.62 -18.63
C ASN A 453 7.62 2.50 -18.70
N VAL A 454 7.68 3.70 -18.13
CA VAL A 454 6.52 4.60 -18.04
C VAL A 454 6.33 5.46 -19.29
N GLY A 455 7.38 5.64 -20.10
CA GLY A 455 7.34 6.47 -21.31
C GLY A 455 7.20 7.96 -21.01
N MET A 456 7.64 8.36 -19.81
CA MET A 456 7.64 9.74 -19.34
C MET A 456 9.00 10.10 -18.80
N ASP A 457 9.43 11.33 -19.04
CA ASP A 457 10.66 11.88 -18.46
C ASP A 457 10.37 12.46 -17.05
N VAL A 458 10.12 11.55 -16.11
CA VAL A 458 9.87 11.91 -14.69
C VAL A 458 11.10 12.45 -14.00
N MET A 459 12.31 12.20 -14.57
CA MET A 459 13.59 12.51 -13.92
C MET A 459 14.03 13.93 -14.17
N LYS A 460 13.69 14.51 -15.32
CA LYS A 460 14.11 15.87 -15.69
C LYS A 460 13.56 16.90 -14.70
N ASP A 461 12.36 16.70 -14.22
CA ASP A 461 11.69 17.62 -13.31
C ASP A 461 12.02 17.32 -11.82
N LEU A 462 12.45 16.09 -11.51
CA LEU A 462 12.97 15.72 -10.18
C LEU A 462 14.44 16.09 -9.98
N THR A 463 15.17 16.43 -11.05
CA THR A 463 16.55 16.87 -10.97
C THR A 463 16.62 18.30 -10.42
N VAL A 464 16.75 18.41 -9.11
CA VAL A 464 16.89 19.70 -8.44
C VAL A 464 18.24 20.32 -8.87
N PRO A 465 18.26 21.48 -9.55
CA PRO A 465 19.51 22.15 -9.93
C PRO A 465 20.41 22.34 -8.71
N ALA A 466 21.70 22.14 -8.89
CA ALA A 466 22.67 22.20 -7.79
C ALA A 466 22.71 23.55 -7.06
N TRP A 467 22.24 24.64 -7.73
CA TRP A 467 22.14 25.98 -7.16
C TRP A 467 20.86 26.22 -6.36
N LEU A 468 19.81 25.40 -6.55
CA LEU A 468 18.55 25.56 -5.84
C LEU A 468 18.68 25.04 -4.40
N ASP A 469 18.24 25.85 -3.45
CA ASP A 469 18.27 25.48 -2.04
C ASP A 469 17.28 24.33 -1.76
N ARG A 470 17.79 23.19 -1.29
CA ARG A 470 17.00 21.98 -1.04
C ARG A 470 15.99 22.14 0.07
N GLU A 471 16.26 22.98 1.08
CA GLU A 471 15.29 23.25 2.14
C GLU A 471 14.10 24.05 1.59
N LEU A 472 14.33 24.93 0.60
CA LEU A 472 13.24 25.60 -0.11
C LEU A 472 12.40 24.58 -0.90
N VAL A 473 13.03 23.68 -1.66
CA VAL A 473 12.31 22.62 -2.41
C VAL A 473 11.48 21.75 -1.47
N LYS A 474 12.05 21.32 -0.34
CA LYS A 474 11.33 20.54 0.68
C LYS A 474 10.12 21.30 1.23
N LYS A 475 10.28 22.57 1.57
CA LYS A 475 9.18 23.39 2.12
C LYS A 475 8.09 23.67 1.09
N VAL A 476 8.46 23.98 -0.16
CA VAL A 476 7.49 24.20 -1.24
C VAL A 476 6.76 22.87 -1.55
N GLY A 477 7.49 21.76 -1.66
CA GLY A 477 6.90 20.46 -1.86
C GLY A 477 5.90 20.08 -0.76
N ALA A 478 6.26 20.27 0.51
CA ALA A 478 5.38 20.01 1.64
C ALA A 478 4.14 20.95 1.67
N ALA A 479 4.28 22.21 1.25
CA ALA A 479 3.16 23.15 1.21
C ALA A 479 2.17 22.87 0.08
N THR A 480 2.65 22.25 -1.01
CA THR A 480 1.81 21.94 -2.20
C THR A 480 1.27 20.51 -2.19
N ALA A 481 1.66 19.67 -1.22
CA ALA A 481 1.21 18.30 -1.06
C ALA A 481 0.31 18.20 0.16
N GLN A 482 -0.99 18.23 -0.03
CA GLN A 482 -1.98 18.20 1.05
C GLN A 482 -2.62 16.82 1.18
N GLY A 483 -2.77 16.34 2.42
CA GLY A 483 -3.56 15.16 2.75
C GLY A 483 -4.72 15.52 3.66
N PHE A 484 -5.78 14.74 3.62
CA PHE A 484 -6.94 14.93 4.49
C PHE A 484 -7.79 13.66 4.56
N LEU A 485 -8.47 13.48 5.67
CA LEU A 485 -9.61 12.56 5.75
C LEU A 485 -10.86 13.31 5.29
N LEU A 486 -11.52 12.79 4.27
CA LEU A 486 -12.71 13.39 3.65
C LEU A 486 -13.94 12.55 3.97
N ALA A 487 -14.99 13.16 4.55
CA ALA A 487 -16.33 12.58 4.57
C ALA A 487 -17.09 13.02 3.32
N TRP A 488 -17.55 12.05 2.54
CA TRP A 488 -18.24 12.24 1.27
C TRP A 488 -19.66 11.69 1.34
N ASP A 489 -20.66 12.49 0.95
CA ASP A 489 -22.03 12.02 0.78
C ASP A 489 -22.16 11.37 -0.62
N PRO A 490 -22.26 10.03 -0.74
CA PRO A 490 -22.27 9.36 -2.03
C PRO A 490 -23.56 9.55 -2.82
N VAL A 491 -24.64 9.97 -2.16
CA VAL A 491 -25.94 10.23 -2.81
C VAL A 491 -25.99 11.63 -3.37
N LYS A 492 -25.55 12.63 -2.59
CA LYS A 492 -25.50 14.03 -3.03
C LYS A 492 -24.28 14.37 -3.85
N GLN A 493 -23.26 13.51 -3.81
CA GLN A 493 -21.96 13.72 -4.47
C GLN A 493 -21.29 15.03 -4.02
N GLU A 494 -21.23 15.24 -2.70
CA GLU A 494 -20.63 16.44 -2.12
C GLU A 494 -19.80 16.14 -0.87
N GLU A 495 -18.82 17.00 -0.60
CA GLU A 495 -18.06 16.99 0.64
C GLU A 495 -18.95 17.36 1.82
N VAL A 496 -18.95 16.56 2.88
CA VAL A 496 -19.61 16.86 4.14
C VAL A 496 -18.68 17.62 5.07
N TRP A 497 -17.48 17.08 5.25
CA TRP A 497 -16.39 17.69 5.99
C TRP A 497 -15.05 17.11 5.55
N ARG A 498 -13.97 17.84 5.83
CA ARG A 498 -12.60 17.33 5.73
C ARG A 498 -11.77 17.71 6.94
N HIS A 499 -10.92 16.78 7.37
CA HIS A 499 -9.89 17.04 8.36
C HIS A 499 -8.52 17.02 7.70
N ASN A 500 -7.83 18.17 7.65
CA ASN A 500 -6.53 18.28 6.99
C ASN A 500 -5.42 17.62 7.81
N SER A 501 -4.63 16.77 7.19
CA SER A 501 -3.46 16.13 7.75
C SER A 501 -2.19 16.92 7.43
N GLU A 502 -1.17 16.77 8.29
CA GLU A 502 0.15 17.37 8.04
C GLU A 502 0.93 16.64 6.93
N THR A 503 0.46 15.48 6.50
CA THR A 503 1.10 14.61 5.49
C THR A 503 0.09 14.21 4.42
N PRO A 504 0.51 14.11 3.14
CA PRO A 504 -0.37 13.71 2.05
C PRO A 504 -0.55 12.18 1.95
N TRP A 505 0.12 11.39 2.78
CA TRP A 505 0.07 9.93 2.74
C TRP A 505 -0.19 9.38 4.14
N ASN A 506 -1.40 8.84 4.34
CA ASN A 506 -1.92 8.39 5.62
C ASN A 506 -2.39 6.93 5.52
N SER A 507 -2.95 6.38 6.57
CA SER A 507 -3.49 5.01 6.57
C SER A 507 -4.83 4.90 5.84
N GLY A 508 -5.39 3.69 5.79
CA GLY A 508 -6.81 3.51 5.50
C GLY A 508 -7.69 3.90 6.69
N ALA A 509 -8.99 4.05 6.43
CA ALA A 509 -10.00 4.41 7.42
C ALA A 509 -10.67 3.16 8.03
N LEU A 510 -11.11 3.29 9.29
CA LEU A 510 -11.97 2.35 10.01
C LEU A 510 -13.18 3.10 10.54
N CYS A 511 -14.38 2.68 10.18
CA CYS A 511 -15.63 3.15 10.78
C CYS A 511 -16.05 2.23 11.93
N ALA A 512 -16.39 2.80 13.10
CA ALA A 512 -16.73 2.02 14.30
C ALA A 512 -17.87 2.61 15.10
N GLY A 513 -18.74 1.74 15.62
CA GLY A 513 -19.87 2.12 16.47
C GLY A 513 -20.88 2.99 15.73
N GLU A 514 -21.40 3.99 16.41
CA GLU A 514 -22.41 4.91 15.87
C GLU A 514 -21.80 6.21 15.33
N ASP A 515 -20.56 6.54 15.74
CA ASP A 515 -20.04 7.91 15.65
C ASP A 515 -18.52 8.04 15.43
N LEU A 516 -17.76 6.95 15.26
CA LEU A 516 -16.30 7.04 15.19
C LEU A 516 -15.73 6.68 13.82
N VAL A 517 -14.71 7.43 13.42
CA VAL A 517 -13.80 7.09 12.32
C VAL A 517 -12.36 7.18 12.82
N PHE A 518 -11.58 6.12 12.58
CA PHE A 518 -10.15 6.08 12.90
C PHE A 518 -9.30 6.19 11.64
N GLU A 519 -8.23 6.98 11.71
CA GLU A 519 -7.20 7.09 10.69
C GLU A 519 -5.82 7.25 11.34
N GLY A 520 -4.82 6.57 10.81
CA GLY A 520 -3.43 6.81 11.15
C GLY A 520 -2.78 7.80 10.19
N THR A 521 -1.88 8.64 10.68
CA THR A 521 -1.23 9.67 9.86
C THR A 521 0.23 9.34 9.57
N GLY A 522 0.73 9.76 8.41
CA GLY A 522 2.17 9.67 8.09
C GLY A 522 3.05 10.47 9.04
N ARG A 523 2.46 11.39 9.81
CA ARG A 523 3.16 12.14 10.88
C ARG A 523 3.43 11.31 12.13
N GLY A 524 2.79 10.16 12.27
CA GLY A 524 2.98 9.24 13.40
C GLY A 524 1.97 9.40 14.51
N TYR A 525 0.73 9.62 14.14
CA TYR A 525 -0.40 9.64 15.05
C TYR A 525 -1.46 8.64 14.59
N LEU A 526 -2.17 8.08 15.55
CA LEU A 526 -3.45 7.42 15.34
C LEU A 526 -4.53 8.34 15.93
N ASP A 527 -5.49 8.71 15.09
CA ASP A 527 -6.54 9.67 15.43
C ASP A 527 -7.91 9.00 15.39
N ALA A 528 -8.84 9.48 16.23
CA ALA A 528 -10.26 9.19 16.13
C ALA A 528 -11.06 10.49 15.96
N TYR A 529 -12.02 10.45 15.06
CA TYR A 529 -12.84 11.57 14.67
C TYR A 529 -14.31 11.24 14.91
N ASP A 530 -15.12 12.26 15.25
CA ASP A 530 -16.56 12.18 15.16
C ASP A 530 -16.97 12.04 13.68
N ALA A 531 -17.71 10.99 13.39
CA ALA A 531 -18.10 10.63 12.03
C ALA A 531 -18.98 11.70 11.34
N ARG A 532 -19.75 12.47 12.10
CA ARG A 532 -20.71 13.45 11.54
C ARG A 532 -20.08 14.82 11.32
N THR A 533 -19.14 15.21 12.19
CA THR A 533 -18.59 16.57 12.23
C THR A 533 -17.14 16.68 11.80
N GLY A 534 -16.36 15.57 11.85
CA GLY A 534 -14.92 15.58 11.61
C GLY A 534 -14.12 16.18 12.75
N GLU A 535 -14.74 16.42 13.93
CA GLU A 535 -14.01 16.82 15.13
C GLU A 535 -13.09 15.70 15.58
N ARG A 536 -11.81 16.01 15.85
CA ARG A 536 -10.86 15.04 16.37
C ARG A 536 -11.09 14.86 17.86
N LEU A 537 -11.58 13.68 18.24
CA LEU A 537 -11.93 13.34 19.61
C LEU A 537 -10.75 12.72 20.40
N TRP A 538 -9.84 12.05 19.70
CA TRP A 538 -8.69 11.39 20.29
C TRP A 538 -7.46 11.47 19.38
N HIS A 539 -6.27 11.48 20.00
CA HIS A 539 -4.99 11.66 19.32
C HIS A 539 -3.88 10.96 20.09
N TYR A 540 -3.23 9.97 19.49
CA TYR A 540 -2.15 9.22 20.13
C TYR A 540 -0.87 9.23 19.30
N ASP A 541 0.27 9.58 19.95
CA ASP A 541 1.60 9.54 19.33
C ASP A 541 2.11 8.09 19.25
N VAL A 542 2.08 7.49 18.08
CA VAL A 542 2.60 6.13 17.82
C VAL A 542 4.08 6.13 17.40
N GLN A 543 4.74 7.29 17.45
CA GLN A 543 6.17 7.53 17.25
C GLN A 543 6.68 7.34 15.82
N GLN A 544 5.94 6.72 14.91
CA GLN A 544 6.31 6.48 13.50
C GLN A 544 5.09 6.62 12.61
N GLY A 545 5.29 6.99 11.32
CA GLY A 545 4.20 7.13 10.37
C GLY A 545 3.37 5.86 10.22
N VAL A 546 2.06 6.04 10.10
CA VAL A 546 1.07 4.97 9.95
C VAL A 546 0.56 4.97 8.52
N ILE A 547 0.70 3.84 7.84
CA ILE A 547 0.12 3.58 6.53
C ILE A 547 -0.71 2.28 6.50
N GLY A 548 -0.53 1.39 7.48
CA GLY A 548 -1.39 0.22 7.70
C GLY A 548 -2.78 0.62 8.18
N SER A 549 -3.79 -0.16 7.85
CA SER A 549 -5.18 0.21 8.15
C SER A 549 -5.65 -0.33 9.51
N PRO A 550 -6.29 0.50 10.35
CA PRO A 550 -6.78 0.06 11.65
C PRO A 550 -7.97 -0.90 11.51
N ILE A 551 -8.11 -1.79 12.52
CA ILE A 551 -9.24 -2.69 12.70
C ILE A 551 -9.74 -2.64 14.13
N THR A 552 -10.97 -3.11 14.39
CA THR A 552 -11.50 -3.27 15.76
C THR A 552 -12.17 -4.63 15.93
N TYR A 553 -12.03 -5.19 17.12
CA TYR A 553 -12.52 -6.52 17.50
C TYR A 553 -12.75 -6.63 19.01
N THR A 554 -13.28 -7.76 19.49
CA THR A 554 -13.39 -8.01 20.93
C THR A 554 -12.75 -9.35 21.32
N VAL A 555 -12.12 -9.36 22.48
CA VAL A 555 -11.66 -10.60 23.17
C VAL A 555 -12.13 -10.55 24.60
N ASP A 556 -12.74 -11.63 25.07
CA ASP A 556 -13.32 -11.75 26.42
C ASP A 556 -14.29 -10.61 26.79
N GLY A 557 -15.01 -10.07 25.79
CA GLY A 557 -15.97 -8.98 25.97
C GLY A 557 -15.35 -7.57 26.07
N GLU A 558 -14.05 -7.42 25.88
CA GLU A 558 -13.33 -6.14 25.83
C GLU A 558 -13.01 -5.76 24.40
N GLN A 559 -13.31 -4.52 24.00
CA GLN A 559 -13.07 -4.00 22.66
C GLN A 559 -11.63 -3.47 22.51
N TYR A 560 -11.02 -3.79 21.38
CA TYR A 560 -9.68 -3.36 21.00
C TYR A 560 -9.68 -2.67 19.63
N VAL A 561 -8.73 -1.75 19.43
CA VAL A 561 -8.38 -1.18 18.14
C VAL A 561 -6.91 -1.51 17.86
N SER A 562 -6.60 -2.10 16.71
CA SER A 562 -5.23 -2.48 16.35
C SER A 562 -4.82 -1.91 15.01
N VAL A 563 -3.53 -1.57 14.87
CA VAL A 563 -2.96 -1.02 13.64
C VAL A 563 -1.49 -1.41 13.48
N LEU A 564 -1.08 -1.66 12.23
CA LEU A 564 0.33 -1.79 11.86
C LEU A 564 0.91 -0.38 11.67
N VAL A 565 1.97 -0.09 12.39
CA VAL A 565 2.69 1.20 12.40
C VAL A 565 4.05 1.01 11.75
N GLY A 566 4.30 1.64 10.60
CA GLY A 566 5.54 1.53 9.86
C GLY A 566 5.48 2.36 8.58
N TRP A 567 6.27 3.44 8.51
CA TRP A 567 6.32 4.33 7.36
C TRP A 567 7.11 3.72 6.21
N GLY A 568 6.63 3.89 4.98
CA GLY A 568 7.31 3.42 3.78
C GLY A 568 6.39 3.40 2.56
N GLY A 569 6.54 2.37 1.74
CA GLY A 569 5.77 2.20 0.51
C GLY A 569 6.11 3.24 -0.57
N ALA A 570 5.24 3.32 -1.59
CA ALA A 570 5.43 4.15 -2.78
C ALA A 570 5.78 5.61 -2.48
N PHE A 571 5.05 6.24 -1.57
CA PHE A 571 5.24 7.65 -1.25
C PHE A 571 6.55 7.89 -0.51
N GLY A 572 6.92 7.00 0.42
CA GLY A 572 8.19 7.06 1.15
C GLY A 572 9.40 6.98 0.23
N MET A 573 9.32 6.16 -0.82
CA MET A 573 10.38 6.00 -1.82
C MET A 573 10.44 7.20 -2.79
N SER A 574 9.31 7.58 -3.38
CA SER A 574 9.28 8.55 -4.50
C SER A 574 9.24 10.00 -4.05
N PHE A 575 8.54 10.30 -2.94
CA PHE A 575 8.24 11.65 -2.48
C PHE A 575 8.61 11.89 -1.01
N GLY A 576 9.34 10.97 -0.37
CA GLY A 576 9.74 11.08 1.03
C GLY A 576 10.46 12.38 1.39
N PHE A 577 11.15 13.00 0.42
CA PHE A 577 11.80 14.30 0.57
C PHE A 577 10.81 15.48 0.76
N SER A 578 9.58 15.35 0.29
CA SER A 578 8.52 16.37 0.41
C SER A 578 7.53 16.06 1.55
N SER A 579 7.65 14.88 2.18
CA SER A 579 6.77 14.52 3.29
C SER A 579 7.17 15.27 4.58
N ASN A 580 6.18 15.80 5.28
CA ASN A 580 6.36 16.39 6.60
C ASN A 580 6.39 15.32 7.71
N THR A 581 6.86 14.12 7.37
CA THR A 581 7.02 13.03 8.34
C THR A 581 8.08 13.39 9.36
N ARG A 582 7.96 12.82 10.56
CA ARG A 582 8.98 13.00 11.59
C ARG A 582 10.31 12.44 11.08
N GLU A 583 11.36 13.23 11.19
CA GLU A 583 12.73 12.72 11.06
C GLU A 583 13.03 11.83 12.29
N SER A 584 12.47 10.63 12.33
CA SER A 584 12.80 9.65 13.37
C SER A 584 13.68 8.57 12.77
N PRO A 585 14.97 8.55 13.11
CA PRO A 585 15.92 7.68 12.42
C PRO A 585 15.84 6.20 12.79
N SER A 586 15.04 5.79 13.78
CA SER A 586 15.28 4.47 14.38
C SER A 586 14.11 3.72 14.99
N THR A 587 12.88 4.17 14.86
CA THR A 587 11.76 3.34 15.32
C THR A 587 11.53 2.20 14.34
N GLU A 588 11.49 0.98 14.83
CA GLU A 588 11.10 -0.20 14.07
C GLU A 588 9.59 -0.22 13.85
N GLY A 589 9.15 -0.92 12.80
CA GLY A 589 7.74 -1.15 12.55
C GLY A 589 7.12 -1.97 13.68
N ARG A 590 5.87 -1.67 14.01
CA ARG A 590 5.15 -2.24 15.16
C ARG A 590 3.73 -2.65 14.78
N LEU A 591 3.25 -3.70 15.44
CA LEU A 591 1.82 -3.90 15.62
C LEU A 591 1.45 -3.26 16.97
N MET A 592 0.45 -2.37 16.98
CA MET A 592 -0.01 -1.67 18.21
C MET A 592 -1.49 -1.92 18.41
N THR A 593 -1.87 -2.12 19.68
CA THR A 593 -3.26 -2.41 20.07
C THR A 593 -3.67 -1.54 21.25
N PHE A 594 -4.83 -0.94 21.14
CA PHE A 594 -5.42 0.01 22.08
C PHE A 594 -6.71 -0.54 22.67
N LYS A 595 -7.00 -0.13 23.91
CA LYS A 595 -8.25 -0.40 24.63
C LYS A 595 -8.57 0.72 25.61
N LEU A 596 -9.79 0.81 26.08
CA LEU A 596 -10.14 1.76 27.14
C LEU A 596 -9.29 1.47 28.40
N GLY A 597 -8.71 2.52 28.96
CA GLY A 597 -7.84 2.45 30.13
C GLY A 597 -6.51 1.70 29.92
N GLY A 598 -6.06 1.52 28.67
CA GLY A 598 -4.73 1.00 28.37
C GLY A 598 -3.63 1.92 28.91
N ASP A 599 -2.58 1.35 29.54
CA ASP A 599 -1.55 2.10 30.26
C ASP A 599 -0.10 1.73 29.87
N THR A 600 0.06 0.88 28.88
CA THR A 600 1.38 0.50 28.35
C THR A 600 2.10 1.72 27.76
N GLN A 601 3.39 1.86 28.10
CA GLN A 601 4.20 2.98 27.63
C GLN A 601 5.15 2.55 26.52
N LEU A 602 5.23 3.37 25.47
CA LEU A 602 6.26 3.18 24.44
C LEU A 602 7.63 3.61 24.96
N PRO A 603 8.72 2.95 24.51
CA PRO A 603 10.07 3.40 24.84
C PRO A 603 10.32 4.79 24.27
N PRO A 604 11.15 5.63 24.93
CA PRO A 604 11.51 6.93 24.39
C PRO A 604 12.26 6.78 23.06
N VAL A 605 11.90 7.64 22.10
CA VAL A 605 12.59 7.68 20.80
C VAL A 605 13.91 8.41 20.96
N ASP A 606 15.01 7.71 20.65
CA ASP A 606 16.34 8.31 20.66
C ASP A 606 16.51 9.28 19.44
N ARG A 607 16.81 10.55 19.72
CA ARG A 607 17.06 11.61 18.73
C ARG A 607 18.30 12.39 19.15
N PRO A 608 19.21 12.79 18.30
CA PRO A 608 19.25 12.93 16.84
C PRO A 608 20.36 12.12 16.17
N ARG A 609 20.19 11.81 14.87
CA ARG A 609 21.27 11.27 14.03
C ARG A 609 22.25 12.38 13.68
N ARG A 610 23.51 12.25 14.11
CA ARG A 610 24.58 13.13 13.68
C ARG A 610 25.05 12.68 12.29
N LEU A 611 25.14 13.62 11.32
CA LEU A 611 25.73 13.33 10.01
C LEU A 611 27.18 12.88 10.19
N PRO A 612 27.57 11.70 9.67
CA PRO A 612 28.96 11.32 9.62
C PRO A 612 29.72 12.27 8.68
N GLU A 613 31.00 12.46 8.93
CA GLU A 613 31.85 13.24 8.05
C GLU A 613 32.15 12.43 6.78
N PRO A 614 31.75 12.92 5.57
CA PRO A 614 32.04 12.23 4.33
C PRO A 614 33.54 12.18 4.03
N PRO A 615 34.04 11.23 3.21
CA PRO A 615 35.41 11.24 2.71
C PRO A 615 35.75 12.54 2.00
N ALA A 616 37.06 12.84 1.86
CA ALA A 616 37.51 14.03 1.16
C ALA A 616 36.94 14.10 -0.27
N ASP A 617 36.38 15.25 -0.62
CA ASP A 617 35.82 15.51 -1.95
C ASP A 617 36.92 15.96 -2.90
N THR A 618 37.51 15.01 -3.61
CA THR A 618 38.64 15.24 -4.55
C THR A 618 38.21 15.11 -6.02
N ALA A 619 36.93 14.87 -6.28
CA ALA A 619 36.41 14.61 -7.62
C ALA A 619 36.29 15.88 -8.47
N THR A 620 36.50 15.73 -9.80
CA THR A 620 36.29 16.80 -10.77
C THR A 620 34.80 17.10 -10.95
N SER A 621 34.44 18.28 -11.42
CA SER A 621 33.07 18.63 -11.73
C SER A 621 32.44 17.69 -12.78
N GLU A 622 33.22 17.31 -13.80
CA GLU A 622 32.79 16.39 -14.85
C GLU A 622 32.43 14.99 -14.26
N GLN A 623 33.27 14.47 -13.36
CA GLN A 623 32.98 13.19 -12.69
C GLN A 623 31.74 13.27 -11.83
N ILE A 624 31.52 14.40 -11.15
CA ILE A 624 30.30 14.60 -10.32
C ILE A 624 29.07 14.73 -11.20
N ASP A 625 29.15 15.44 -12.33
CA ASP A 625 28.02 15.57 -13.27
C ASP A 625 27.66 14.23 -13.90
N LYS A 626 28.65 13.41 -14.31
CA LYS A 626 28.44 12.03 -14.74
C LYS A 626 27.78 11.20 -13.65
N GLY A 627 28.28 11.28 -12.41
CA GLY A 627 27.72 10.59 -11.25
C GLY A 627 26.27 10.99 -10.94
N ASN A 628 25.97 12.29 -11.06
CA ASN A 628 24.63 12.81 -10.91
C ASN A 628 23.65 12.21 -11.95
N GLN A 629 24.04 12.17 -13.22
CA GLN A 629 23.24 11.57 -14.29
C GLN A 629 23.01 10.08 -14.06
N LEU A 630 24.06 9.33 -13.74
CA LEU A 630 23.96 7.88 -13.48
C LEU A 630 23.11 7.59 -12.23
N TYR A 631 23.29 8.36 -11.16
CA TYR A 631 22.49 8.24 -9.94
C TYR A 631 21.00 8.42 -10.23
N HIS A 632 20.63 9.46 -10.98
CA HIS A 632 19.23 9.72 -11.30
C HIS A 632 18.67 8.73 -12.34
N LYS A 633 19.52 8.04 -13.10
CA LYS A 633 19.08 6.99 -14.00
C LYS A 633 18.80 5.66 -13.29
N TYR A 634 19.62 5.29 -12.28
CA TYR A 634 19.62 3.94 -11.72
C TYR A 634 19.27 3.84 -10.23
N CYS A 635 19.45 4.88 -9.44
CA CYS A 635 19.39 4.82 -7.98
C CYS A 635 18.21 5.60 -7.36
N VAL A 636 17.74 6.63 -8.04
CA VAL A 636 16.77 7.59 -7.52
C VAL A 636 15.42 6.98 -7.15
N TYR A 637 14.97 5.95 -7.87
CA TYR A 637 13.68 5.29 -7.62
C TYR A 637 13.59 4.67 -6.21
N CYS A 638 14.74 4.24 -5.68
CA CYS A 638 14.81 3.67 -4.34
C CYS A 638 15.35 4.69 -3.32
N HIS A 639 16.38 5.47 -3.70
CA HIS A 639 17.10 6.34 -2.76
C HIS A 639 16.71 7.82 -2.83
N GLY A 640 15.71 8.17 -3.63
CA GLY A 640 15.17 9.51 -3.77
C GLY A 640 16.13 10.53 -4.42
N PRO A 641 15.65 11.72 -4.79
CA PRO A 641 16.47 12.75 -5.39
C PRO A 641 17.61 13.20 -4.47
N GLY A 642 18.85 13.13 -4.96
CA GLY A 642 20.03 13.57 -4.20
C GLY A 642 20.37 12.69 -3.00
N GLY A 643 19.99 11.43 -3.01
CA GLY A 643 20.28 10.49 -1.91
C GLY A 643 19.44 10.70 -0.67
N ILE A 644 18.36 11.49 -0.77
CA ILE A 644 17.45 11.80 0.33
C ILE A 644 16.33 10.76 0.32
N SER A 645 16.49 9.70 1.07
CA SER A 645 15.43 8.77 1.30
C SER A 645 14.88 8.87 2.73
N HIS A 646 13.66 8.41 2.92
CA HIS A 646 13.02 8.39 4.25
C HIS A 646 13.12 6.99 4.88
N PRO A 647 12.91 6.84 6.22
CA PRO A 647 13.59 5.83 7.05
C PRO A 647 13.50 4.37 6.61
N ASN A 648 12.63 4.04 5.68
CA ASN A 648 12.51 2.68 5.12
C ASN A 648 13.66 2.26 4.21
N LEU A 649 14.38 3.22 3.61
CA LEU A 649 15.56 2.97 2.79
C LEU A 649 16.74 3.81 3.27
N ALA A 650 17.96 3.37 2.96
CA ALA A 650 19.15 4.08 3.39
C ALA A 650 19.22 5.50 2.79
N ASP A 651 19.20 6.51 3.64
CA ASP A 651 19.52 7.87 3.27
C ASP A 651 21.03 7.96 3.02
N LEU A 652 21.40 8.09 1.76
CA LEU A 652 22.81 8.00 1.33
C LEU A 652 23.65 9.19 1.74
N ARG A 653 23.04 10.25 2.26
CA ARG A 653 23.76 11.37 2.89
C ARG A 653 24.41 10.98 4.22
N TYR A 654 23.90 9.91 4.85
CA TYR A 654 24.33 9.40 6.16
C TYR A 654 25.19 8.13 6.05
N MET A 655 25.83 7.92 4.90
CA MET A 655 26.76 6.78 4.74
C MET A 655 27.88 6.86 5.77
N SER A 656 28.12 5.76 6.48
CA SER A 656 29.27 5.63 7.38
C SER A 656 30.59 5.52 6.61
N ALA A 657 31.69 5.76 7.27
CA ALA A 657 33.02 5.56 6.65
C ALA A 657 33.18 4.13 6.11
N GLU A 658 32.64 3.13 6.78
CA GLU A 658 32.63 1.74 6.34
C GLU A 658 31.78 1.57 5.07
N THR A 659 30.59 2.17 5.02
CA THR A 659 29.73 2.13 3.81
C THR A 659 30.43 2.75 2.61
N HIS A 660 31.13 3.87 2.80
CA HIS A 660 31.93 4.50 1.76
C HIS A 660 33.06 3.59 1.26
N GLN A 661 33.73 2.85 2.15
CA GLN A 661 34.78 1.89 1.78
C GLN A 661 34.22 0.67 1.04
N MET A 662 33.00 0.25 1.38
CA MET A 662 32.31 -0.89 0.77
C MET A 662 31.47 -0.51 -0.46
N PHE A 663 31.52 0.73 -0.95
CA PHE A 663 30.60 1.23 -1.95
C PHE A 663 30.51 0.36 -3.19
N ASP A 664 31.63 0.00 -3.79
CA ASP A 664 31.68 -0.88 -4.96
C ASP A 664 31.22 -2.31 -4.65
N ALA A 665 31.56 -2.83 -3.47
CA ALA A 665 31.10 -4.13 -3.03
C ALA A 665 29.54 -4.16 -2.87
N ILE A 666 28.95 -3.03 -2.46
CA ILE A 666 27.50 -2.86 -2.36
C ILE A 666 26.90 -2.70 -3.76
N VAL A 667 27.36 -1.72 -4.53
CA VAL A 667 26.74 -1.33 -5.81
C VAL A 667 27.00 -2.38 -6.90
N LEU A 668 28.25 -2.80 -7.07
CA LEU A 668 28.61 -3.77 -8.11
C LEU A 668 28.49 -5.21 -7.62
N GLY A 669 28.90 -5.46 -6.37
CA GLY A 669 28.96 -6.80 -5.80
C GLY A 669 27.69 -7.31 -5.11
N GLY A 670 26.71 -6.43 -4.83
CA GLY A 670 25.45 -6.83 -4.17
C GLY A 670 25.61 -7.21 -2.70
N ALA A 671 26.58 -6.62 -1.97
CA ALA A 671 26.79 -6.93 -0.55
C ALA A 671 25.60 -6.62 0.38
N GLN A 672 24.58 -5.90 -0.09
CA GLN A 672 23.35 -5.62 0.62
C GLN A 672 22.09 -6.29 -0.03
N ARG A 673 22.29 -7.32 -0.84
CA ARG A 673 21.25 -8.06 -1.55
C ARG A 673 20.16 -8.58 -0.62
N GLU A 674 20.56 -9.15 0.52
CA GLU A 674 19.62 -9.65 1.55
C GLU A 674 18.69 -8.56 2.11
N ARG A 675 19.07 -7.29 1.95
CA ARG A 675 18.27 -6.12 2.31
C ARG A 675 17.53 -5.50 1.12
N GLY A 676 17.55 -6.16 -0.04
CA GLY A 676 16.86 -5.73 -1.25
C GLY A 676 17.64 -4.73 -2.11
N MET A 677 18.95 -4.49 -1.87
CA MET A 677 19.80 -3.70 -2.76
C MET A 677 20.46 -4.64 -3.79
N PRO A 678 20.06 -4.61 -5.09
CA PRO A 678 20.60 -5.52 -6.10
C PRO A 678 22.05 -5.19 -6.45
N ALA A 679 22.75 -6.13 -7.10
CA ALA A 679 24.03 -5.86 -7.76
C ALA A 679 23.78 -5.20 -9.13
N PHE A 680 24.62 -4.22 -9.49
CA PHE A 680 24.57 -3.50 -10.75
C PHE A 680 25.75 -3.80 -11.70
N SER A 681 26.54 -4.85 -11.43
CA SER A 681 27.72 -5.20 -12.23
C SER A 681 27.42 -5.54 -13.70
N ASP A 682 26.18 -5.87 -14.03
CA ASP A 682 25.71 -6.09 -15.40
C ASP A 682 25.27 -4.80 -16.12
N THR A 683 25.23 -3.68 -15.39
CA THR A 683 24.70 -2.38 -15.84
C THR A 683 25.72 -1.26 -15.71
N LEU A 684 26.53 -1.30 -14.64
CA LEU A 684 27.53 -0.28 -14.29
C LEU A 684 28.93 -0.91 -14.22
N ASN A 685 29.92 -0.19 -14.70
CA ASN A 685 31.32 -0.52 -14.50
C ASN A 685 31.91 0.22 -13.28
N ALA A 686 33.17 -0.09 -12.93
CA ALA A 686 33.83 0.51 -11.76
C ALA A 686 34.02 2.04 -11.86
N GLU A 687 34.27 2.59 -13.06
CA GLU A 687 34.38 4.04 -13.27
C GLU A 687 33.06 4.76 -13.03
N GLU A 688 31.95 4.16 -13.49
CA GLU A 688 30.60 4.67 -13.31
C GLU A 688 30.16 4.60 -11.85
N SER A 689 30.46 3.49 -11.15
CA SER A 689 30.26 3.37 -9.71
C SER A 689 31.03 4.45 -8.94
N ALA A 690 32.31 4.66 -9.28
CA ALA A 690 33.12 5.71 -8.66
C ALA A 690 32.55 7.13 -8.93
N ALA A 691 31.98 7.39 -10.10
CA ALA A 691 31.33 8.66 -10.40
C ALA A 691 30.07 8.87 -9.53
N ILE A 692 29.22 7.84 -9.37
CA ILE A 692 28.06 7.89 -8.46
C ILE A 692 28.51 8.15 -7.02
N HIS A 693 29.56 7.45 -6.55
CA HIS A 693 30.13 7.63 -5.21
C HIS A 693 30.63 9.08 -5.00
N ALA A 694 31.32 9.65 -5.98
CA ALA A 694 31.80 11.05 -5.95
C ALA A 694 30.63 12.05 -5.85
N TYR A 695 29.56 11.83 -6.61
CA TYR A 695 28.34 12.64 -6.53
C TYR A 695 27.72 12.58 -5.11
N LEU A 696 27.55 11.40 -4.56
CA LEU A 696 26.97 11.21 -3.22
C LEU A 696 27.87 11.79 -2.12
N THR A 697 29.19 11.66 -2.23
CA THR A 697 30.16 12.30 -1.34
C THR A 697 30.00 13.82 -1.32
N ARG A 698 29.89 14.46 -2.51
CA ARG A 698 29.62 15.89 -2.64
C ARG A 698 28.29 16.28 -2.00
N VAL A 699 27.24 15.45 -2.15
CA VAL A 699 25.94 15.65 -1.51
C VAL A 699 26.06 15.60 0.02
N GLY A 700 26.79 14.63 0.55
CA GLY A 700 27.06 14.50 1.99
C GLY A 700 27.74 15.76 2.56
N HIS A 701 28.80 16.26 1.93
CA HIS A 701 29.48 17.49 2.35
C HIS A 701 28.55 18.72 2.35
N ARG A 702 27.71 18.86 1.31
CA ARG A 702 26.76 19.98 1.25
C ARG A 702 25.74 19.89 2.39
N THR A 703 25.26 18.69 2.70
CA THR A 703 24.29 18.46 3.77
C THR A 703 24.92 18.75 5.14
N LEU A 704 26.13 18.25 5.39
CA LEU A 704 26.87 18.50 6.64
C LEU A 704 27.09 20.00 6.86
N LYS A 705 27.52 20.74 5.82
CA LYS A 705 27.67 22.17 5.87
C LYS A 705 26.38 22.93 6.17
N ALA A 706 25.25 22.46 5.59
CA ALA A 706 23.94 23.04 5.85
C ALA A 706 23.49 22.80 7.31
N GLU A 707 23.74 21.61 7.85
CA GLU A 707 23.43 21.33 9.27
C GLU A 707 24.30 22.16 10.23
N GLN A 708 25.57 22.24 9.99
CA GLN A 708 26.48 23.07 10.80
C GLN A 708 26.12 24.57 10.77
N SER A 709 25.49 25.04 9.70
CA SER A 709 25.02 26.41 9.58
C SER A 709 23.65 26.69 10.19
N ARG A 710 22.93 25.66 10.61
CA ARG A 710 21.54 25.77 11.18
C ARG A 710 21.47 26.63 12.45
N ASP A 711 22.54 26.70 13.21
CA ASP A 711 22.60 27.46 14.49
C ASP A 711 22.88 28.95 14.33
N SER A 712 22.97 29.47 13.10
CA SER A 712 23.19 30.89 12.87
C SER A 712 21.87 31.67 12.75
N THR A 713 21.85 32.89 13.31
CA THR A 713 20.69 33.81 13.23
C THR A 713 20.29 34.09 11.78
N TRP A 714 21.24 34.05 10.86
CA TRP A 714 21.04 34.23 9.42
C TRP A 714 20.27 33.05 8.79
N THR A 715 20.51 31.85 9.28
CA THR A 715 19.80 30.64 8.86
C THR A 715 18.31 30.67 9.31
N SER A 716 18.04 31.19 10.50
CA SER A 716 16.66 31.38 10.99
C SER A 716 15.87 32.37 10.13
N VAL A 717 16.50 33.50 9.72
CA VAL A 717 15.93 34.48 8.80
C VAL A 717 15.65 33.85 7.42
N LYS A 718 16.58 33.05 6.91
CA LYS A 718 16.46 32.33 5.65
C LYS A 718 15.31 31.32 5.67
N HIS A 719 15.18 30.57 6.76
CA HIS A 719 14.10 29.61 6.93
C HIS A 719 12.73 30.28 7.05
N TRP A 720 12.65 31.44 7.73
CA TRP A 720 11.44 32.24 7.75
C TRP A 720 11.04 32.71 6.35
N PHE A 721 12.02 33.25 5.58
CA PHE A 721 11.80 33.69 4.20
C PHE A 721 11.34 32.54 3.28
N TYR A 722 11.91 31.34 3.45
CA TYR A 722 11.48 30.13 2.73
C TYR A 722 10.05 29.70 3.11
N GLY A 723 9.65 29.88 4.36
CA GLY A 723 8.27 29.69 4.78
C GLY A 723 7.30 30.64 4.06
N VAL A 724 7.69 31.91 3.91
CA VAL A 724 6.91 32.89 3.15
C VAL A 724 6.84 32.52 1.66
N LEU A 725 7.94 32.11 1.05
CA LEU A 725 7.96 31.67 -0.36
C LEU A 725 7.11 30.43 -0.59
N ALA A 726 7.13 29.47 0.35
CA ALA A 726 6.29 28.27 0.29
C ALA A 726 4.80 28.64 0.36
N ALA A 727 4.43 29.55 1.27
CA ALA A 727 3.05 30.04 1.38
C ALA A 727 2.59 30.80 0.12
N VAL A 728 3.48 31.59 -0.50
CA VAL A 728 3.20 32.26 -1.78
C VAL A 728 3.05 31.26 -2.91
N ALA A 729 3.87 30.19 -2.94
CA ALA A 729 3.75 29.13 -3.93
C ALA A 729 2.43 28.36 -3.79
N ASP A 730 2.04 27.98 -2.57
CA ASP A 730 0.76 27.36 -2.29
C ASP A 730 -0.40 28.26 -2.69
N TRP A 731 -0.35 29.55 -2.30
CA TRP A 731 -1.36 30.52 -2.71
C TRP A 731 -1.44 30.67 -4.24
N GLY A 732 -0.28 30.71 -4.92
CA GLY A 732 -0.21 30.79 -6.38
C GLY A 732 -0.83 29.56 -7.07
N VAL A 733 -0.57 28.36 -6.57
CA VAL A 733 -1.19 27.11 -7.05
C VAL A 733 -2.71 27.15 -6.88
N ARG A 734 -3.21 27.54 -5.70
CA ARG A 734 -4.64 27.68 -5.41
C ARG A 734 -5.32 28.74 -6.26
N MET A 735 -4.65 29.89 -6.49
CA MET A 735 -5.15 30.94 -7.35
C MET A 735 -5.25 30.49 -8.81
N ILE A 736 -4.27 29.79 -9.33
CA ILE A 736 -4.32 29.23 -10.70
C ILE A 736 -5.46 28.22 -10.81
N ALA A 737 -5.63 27.37 -9.82
CA ALA A 737 -6.73 26.41 -9.74
C ALA A 737 -8.09 27.14 -9.70
N TRP A 738 -8.23 28.18 -8.85
CA TRP A 738 -9.45 28.98 -8.72
C TRP A 738 -9.77 29.76 -10.01
N PHE A 739 -8.79 30.41 -10.65
CA PHE A 739 -9.02 31.13 -11.90
C PHE A 739 -9.46 30.18 -13.03
N LYS A 740 -8.90 28.96 -13.10
CA LYS A 740 -9.33 27.97 -14.08
C LYS A 740 -10.75 27.46 -13.80
N SER A 741 -11.14 27.26 -12.54
CA SER A 741 -12.50 26.87 -12.17
C SER A 741 -13.53 28.00 -12.30
N ALA A 742 -13.11 29.26 -12.20
CA ALA A 742 -14.00 30.44 -12.35
C ALA A 742 -14.11 30.92 -13.80
N ALA A 743 -13.29 30.44 -14.70
CA ALA A 743 -13.28 30.78 -16.13
C ALA A 743 -13.99 29.73 -17.01
N GLY A 744 -14.39 28.58 -16.44
CA GLY A 744 -15.29 27.58 -17.03
C GLY A 744 -16.65 27.68 -16.40
#